data_cfcc44708efa3e44f21d41fb5351091c
#
_entry.id   cfcc44708efa3e44f21d41fb5351091c
#
_cell.length_a   1.000
_cell.length_b   1.000
_cell.length_c   1.000
_cell.angle_alpha   90.00
_cell.angle_beta   90.00
_cell.angle_gamma   90.00
#
_symmetry.space_group_name_H-M   'P 1'
#
loop_
_entity.id
_entity.type
_entity.pdbx_description
1 polymer ?
#
loop_
_entity_poly.entity_id
_entity_poly.type
_entity_poly.pdbx_seq_one_letter_code
_entity_poly.pdbx_strand_id
1 'polypeptide(L)'
;MKSCIYQKQEPVNIPQAETRTLKDVLELPWGFEIYSLLTRWNPLNIRRPVPLPDSGRKVLVVGLGPAGFTLAHHLMNDGHTVLGIDGLKIEPLSPELSGVDGATRVPFAPVHRIEDLREPLDARVMAGFGGVAEYGITVRWDKNFLKLVRLLVERRAQFGMFGGVRFGGTLTADDAWRMGFDHIALCIGAGGPTVLDIPNGLARGVRAASDFLMALQLTGAAKEDSIANMQLRLPVVVIGGGLTAIDTATESLAYYVVQVEKFLARYEALAKANSEESVRAGWDDYEREIAEEFLAHARAIRQERAQAAAQGREARIVEMLRHWGGVTIAYRRKLVDSPSYTLNHEEVEKALEEGIWFGEELSPTGVDVDHYGAARGIRLKNAKTGTEHWFPARTVFVAAGTQPNTVLAREFPGSYALDGKYFAAVDEAGNPVKPEKSAAKPAVAQVLMKREDDGRSISYFGDVHPSYFGNVVKAMASAKQGYPVVSRVLASRAPEQAGNGPDFLASFGNRLLATVHHVERLTPTIVEVVVRAPLAAARFQPGQFYRLQNFETRAPEAQGTRLQMEGLAMTGAWVDREKGLVSVIALEMGGSSNLCAMLQPGEPVVLMGPTGAPTEIEPDETVMLCGGGLGNAVLFSIGAAFRAAGSKVLYFAGYKKVQDRYKVAEIEAAADIIVWCCDEQPGFAPTRPQDRSFVGNIVQAMDSYAEGRLGEVTIPLEEVDRIIAIGSDRMMAAVGRARHEVLKPRLKPHHFAVGSINSPMQCMMKEICAQCLQPHKDPVTGETSYVFSCFNQDQELDKVDWKVLNERLRQNSLGEKLTAGWLKHCLPEARASRDFV
;
A
#
# COMPACT_ATOMS: atom_id res chain seq x y z
N MET A 1 10.99 31.18 -13.16
CA MET A 1 10.93 32.52 -12.56
C MET A 1 12.29 33.14 -12.25
N LYS A 2 13.28 32.44 -11.72
CA LYS A 2 14.63 33.02 -11.42
C LYS A 2 15.35 33.68 -12.61
N SER A 3 14.96 33.37 -13.82
CA SER A 3 15.51 33.99 -15.07
C SER A 3 14.68 35.15 -15.60
N CYS A 4 13.57 35.51 -14.96
CA CYS A 4 12.74 36.63 -15.36
C CYS A 4 13.43 37.95 -15.00
N ILE A 5 13.41 38.93 -15.93
CA ILE A 5 13.97 40.26 -15.68
C ILE A 5 13.22 41.02 -14.57
N TYR A 6 11.97 40.66 -14.33
CA TYR A 6 11.13 41.21 -13.26
C TYR A 6 11.16 40.39 -11.95
N GLN A 7 12.11 39.51 -11.80
CA GLN A 7 12.25 38.60 -10.65
C GLN A 7 12.13 39.27 -9.29
N LYS A 8 12.63 40.53 -9.18
CA LYS A 8 12.63 41.28 -7.91
C LYS A 8 11.35 42.07 -7.65
N GLN A 9 10.53 42.28 -8.65
CA GLN A 9 9.25 42.97 -8.54
C GLN A 9 8.11 41.91 -8.54
N GLU A 10 7.66 41.55 -9.70
CA GLU A 10 6.63 40.56 -9.92
C GLU A 10 7.04 39.67 -11.12
N PRO A 11 7.57 38.48 -10.88
CA PRO A 11 8.03 37.64 -11.96
C PRO A 11 6.87 37.10 -12.78
N VAL A 12 7.02 37.03 -14.09
CA VAL A 12 6.03 36.43 -14.98
C VAL A 12 5.86 34.95 -14.63
N ASN A 13 4.62 34.54 -14.39
CA ASN A 13 4.28 33.15 -14.08
C ASN A 13 4.19 32.33 -15.38
N ILE A 14 5.33 31.92 -15.91
CA ILE A 14 5.43 31.10 -17.14
C ILE A 14 4.67 29.77 -16.99
N PRO A 15 4.77 29.00 -15.86
CA PRO A 15 4.01 27.76 -15.70
C PRO A 15 2.50 27.94 -15.82
N GLN A 16 1.94 29.03 -15.28
CA GLN A 16 0.52 29.33 -15.45
C GLN A 16 0.16 29.63 -16.92
N ALA A 17 1.00 30.38 -17.62
CA ALA A 17 0.78 30.66 -19.05
C ALA A 17 0.81 29.39 -19.90
N GLU A 18 1.74 28.46 -19.61
CA GLU A 18 1.81 27.16 -20.28
C GLU A 18 0.56 26.31 -19.98
N THR A 19 0.12 26.26 -18.72
CA THR A 19 -1.09 25.53 -18.31
C THR A 19 -2.34 26.14 -18.97
N ARG A 20 -2.43 27.46 -19.06
CA ARG A 20 -3.55 28.14 -19.71
C ARG A 20 -3.60 27.79 -21.19
N THR A 21 -2.47 27.86 -21.87
CA THR A 21 -2.39 27.48 -23.31
C THR A 21 -2.80 26.04 -23.54
N LEU A 22 -2.40 25.10 -22.67
CA LEU A 22 -2.84 23.71 -22.74
C LEU A 22 -4.37 23.60 -22.57
N LYS A 23 -4.94 24.29 -21.57
CA LYS A 23 -6.40 24.29 -21.35
C LYS A 23 -7.14 24.83 -22.55
N ASP A 24 -6.69 25.96 -23.11
CA ASP A 24 -7.30 26.54 -24.30
C ASP A 24 -7.30 25.57 -25.50
N VAL A 25 -6.24 24.79 -25.70
CA VAL A 25 -6.18 23.73 -26.73
C VAL A 25 -7.16 22.60 -26.41
N LEU A 26 -7.21 22.15 -25.16
CA LEU A 26 -8.10 21.05 -24.77
C LEU A 26 -9.59 21.40 -24.86
N GLU A 27 -9.94 22.66 -24.69
CA GLU A 27 -11.33 23.19 -24.85
C GLU A 27 -11.80 23.26 -26.31
N LEU A 28 -10.90 23.13 -27.30
CA LEU A 28 -11.29 23.05 -28.70
C LEU A 28 -12.07 21.76 -28.99
N PRO A 29 -12.98 21.73 -29.96
CA PRO A 29 -13.48 20.48 -30.52
C PRO A 29 -12.31 19.57 -30.91
N TRP A 30 -12.35 18.32 -30.48
CA TRP A 30 -11.23 17.37 -30.67
C TRP A 30 -9.90 17.80 -29.99
N GLY A 31 -9.95 18.70 -29.01
CA GLY A 31 -8.79 19.30 -28.40
C GLY A 31 -7.83 18.27 -27.79
N PHE A 32 -8.36 17.22 -27.15
CA PHE A 32 -7.53 16.11 -26.66
C PHE A 32 -6.82 15.36 -27.80
N GLU A 33 -7.50 15.09 -28.92
CA GLU A 33 -6.90 14.38 -30.03
C GLU A 33 -5.83 15.22 -30.73
N ILE A 34 -6.07 16.54 -30.87
CA ILE A 34 -5.07 17.50 -31.36
C ILE A 34 -3.82 17.47 -30.44
N TYR A 35 -4.03 17.58 -29.14
CA TYR A 35 -2.92 17.52 -28.16
C TYR A 35 -2.18 16.19 -28.22
N SER A 36 -2.90 15.07 -28.26
CA SER A 36 -2.32 13.73 -28.43
C SER A 36 -1.45 13.60 -29.67
N LEU A 37 -1.89 14.19 -30.79
CA LEU A 37 -1.11 14.23 -32.03
C LEU A 37 0.16 15.06 -31.84
N LEU A 38 0.07 16.26 -31.26
CA LEU A 38 1.20 17.17 -31.07
C LEU A 38 2.27 16.63 -30.12
N THR A 39 1.91 15.74 -29.18
CA THR A 39 2.89 15.05 -28.32
C THR A 39 3.77 14.06 -29.09
N ARG A 40 3.35 13.63 -30.28
CA ARG A 40 4.03 12.67 -31.15
C ARG A 40 4.58 13.32 -32.43
N TRP A 41 3.90 14.31 -32.94
CA TRP A 41 4.28 15.08 -34.12
C TRP A 41 4.56 16.51 -33.70
N ASN A 42 5.82 16.94 -33.85
CA ASN A 42 6.25 18.30 -33.56
C ASN A 42 6.84 18.94 -34.83
N PRO A 43 6.08 19.73 -35.59
CA PRO A 43 6.53 20.35 -36.83
C PRO A 43 7.68 21.36 -36.62
N LEU A 44 7.85 21.86 -35.37
CA LEU A 44 8.95 22.77 -35.03
C LEU A 44 10.27 22.04 -34.75
N ASN A 45 10.23 20.72 -34.54
CA ASN A 45 11.43 19.91 -34.43
C ASN A 45 11.90 19.43 -35.82
N ILE A 46 12.57 20.29 -36.57
CA ILE A 46 13.02 20.02 -37.94
C ILE A 46 13.86 18.75 -38.07
N ARG A 47 14.63 18.42 -37.02
CA ARG A 47 15.47 17.21 -37.02
C ARG A 47 14.70 15.93 -36.84
N ARG A 48 13.59 16.02 -36.10
CA ARG A 48 12.81 14.85 -35.73
C ARG A 48 11.33 15.20 -35.50
N PRO A 49 10.58 15.47 -36.55
CA PRO A 49 9.17 15.90 -36.45
C PRO A 49 8.21 14.77 -36.06
N VAL A 50 8.58 13.50 -36.27
CA VAL A 50 7.76 12.31 -36.02
C VAL A 50 8.50 11.26 -35.20
N PRO A 51 7.80 10.32 -34.51
CA PRO A 51 8.42 9.19 -33.84
C PRO A 51 9.27 8.36 -34.83
N LEU A 52 10.29 7.70 -34.30
CA LEU A 52 11.12 6.75 -35.06
C LEU A 52 10.29 5.49 -35.39
N PRO A 53 10.64 4.78 -36.49
CA PRO A 53 10.11 3.45 -36.79
C PRO A 53 10.32 2.47 -35.64
N ASP A 54 9.56 1.36 -35.65
CA ASP A 54 9.73 0.29 -34.68
C ASP A 54 11.19 -0.23 -34.69
N SER A 55 11.79 -0.19 -33.53
CA SER A 55 13.17 -0.61 -33.28
C SER A 55 13.31 -2.13 -33.07
N GLY A 56 12.19 -2.82 -32.90
CA GLY A 56 12.14 -4.22 -32.46
C GLY A 56 12.54 -4.44 -30.99
N ARG A 57 12.96 -3.40 -30.26
CA ARG A 57 13.44 -3.50 -28.87
C ARG A 57 12.33 -3.34 -27.85
N LYS A 58 12.43 -4.09 -26.75
CA LYS A 58 11.40 -4.24 -25.73
C LYS A 58 11.93 -3.78 -24.38
N VAL A 59 11.27 -2.80 -23.78
CA VAL A 59 11.66 -2.19 -22.50
C VAL A 59 10.58 -2.45 -21.44
N LEU A 60 11.01 -2.95 -20.28
CA LEU A 60 10.20 -3.03 -19.08
C LEU A 60 10.37 -1.74 -18.26
N VAL A 61 9.29 -0.98 -18.07
CA VAL A 61 9.25 0.19 -17.18
C VAL A 61 8.57 -0.21 -15.88
N VAL A 62 9.31 -0.15 -14.78
CA VAL A 62 8.85 -0.52 -13.44
C VAL A 62 8.47 0.72 -12.65
N GLY A 63 7.18 0.88 -12.39
CA GLY A 63 6.58 2.08 -11.78
C GLY A 63 6.05 3.06 -12.83
N LEU A 64 4.75 3.38 -12.72
CA LEU A 64 4.04 4.26 -13.66
C LEU A 64 3.70 5.63 -13.05
N GLY A 65 4.53 6.08 -12.12
CA GLY A 65 4.54 7.46 -11.64
C GLY A 65 5.15 8.44 -12.65
N PRO A 66 5.40 9.70 -12.26
CA PRO A 66 5.88 10.76 -13.15
C PRO A 66 7.14 10.43 -13.95
N ALA A 67 8.12 9.73 -13.37
CA ALA A 67 9.28 9.24 -14.10
C ALA A 67 8.89 8.17 -15.14
N GLY A 68 8.07 7.20 -14.74
CA GLY A 68 7.71 6.04 -15.57
C GLY A 68 6.87 6.40 -16.79
N PHE A 69 5.77 7.12 -16.63
CA PHE A 69 4.95 7.49 -17.79
C PHE A 69 5.67 8.46 -18.73
N THR A 70 6.51 9.37 -18.20
CA THR A 70 7.34 10.26 -19.03
C THR A 70 8.37 9.46 -19.81
N LEU A 71 9.05 8.51 -19.16
CA LEU A 71 10.03 7.65 -19.82
C LEU A 71 9.38 6.79 -20.91
N ALA A 72 8.26 6.15 -20.61
CA ALA A 72 7.50 5.35 -21.57
C ALA A 72 7.14 6.16 -22.82
N HIS A 73 6.65 7.39 -22.65
CA HIS A 73 6.33 8.30 -23.76
C HIS A 73 7.56 8.55 -24.66
N HIS A 74 8.70 8.89 -24.08
CA HIS A 74 9.93 9.18 -24.85
C HIS A 74 10.48 7.93 -25.54
N LEU A 75 10.51 6.79 -24.86
CA LEU A 75 10.99 5.52 -25.43
C LEU A 75 10.12 5.07 -26.62
N MET A 76 8.80 5.22 -26.53
CA MET A 76 7.90 4.94 -27.65
C MET A 76 8.11 5.91 -28.82
N ASN A 77 8.45 7.18 -28.57
CA ASN A 77 8.85 8.10 -29.63
C ASN A 77 10.17 7.69 -30.28
N ASP A 78 11.04 6.98 -29.57
CA ASP A 78 12.27 6.36 -30.12
C ASP A 78 12.01 5.01 -30.82
N GLY A 79 10.74 4.61 -30.98
CA GLY A 79 10.34 3.40 -31.67
C GLY A 79 10.43 2.12 -30.81
N HIS A 80 10.62 2.22 -29.50
CA HIS A 80 10.70 1.04 -28.63
C HIS A 80 9.31 0.58 -28.20
N THR A 81 9.14 -0.73 -28.02
CA THR A 81 7.96 -1.33 -27.37
C THR A 81 8.15 -1.27 -25.86
N VAL A 82 7.16 -0.80 -25.13
CA VAL A 82 7.22 -0.59 -23.68
C VAL A 82 6.12 -1.36 -22.97
N LEU A 83 6.51 -2.19 -22.01
CA LEU A 83 5.60 -2.74 -20.99
C LEU A 83 5.79 -1.99 -19.69
N GLY A 84 4.74 -1.32 -19.21
CA GLY A 84 4.72 -0.68 -17.91
C GLY A 84 4.10 -1.60 -16.84
N ILE A 85 4.73 -1.75 -15.70
CA ILE A 85 4.16 -2.44 -14.54
C ILE A 85 4.15 -1.54 -13.31
N ASP A 86 3.13 -1.69 -12.48
CA ASP A 86 3.05 -1.02 -11.17
C ASP A 86 2.55 -1.99 -10.10
N GLY A 87 3.05 -1.85 -8.87
CA GLY A 87 2.55 -2.61 -7.73
C GLY A 87 1.19 -2.15 -7.23
N LEU A 88 0.76 -0.93 -7.58
CA LEU A 88 -0.59 -0.45 -7.30
C LEU A 88 -1.61 -1.10 -8.23
N LYS A 89 -2.85 -1.25 -7.75
CA LYS A 89 -3.98 -1.58 -8.59
C LYS A 89 -4.20 -0.43 -9.58
N ILE A 90 -4.30 -0.73 -10.88
CA ILE A 90 -4.67 0.22 -11.91
C ILE A 90 -6.06 -0.17 -12.42
N GLU A 91 -7.04 0.69 -12.19
CA GLU A 91 -8.41 0.47 -12.66
C GLU A 91 -8.46 0.48 -14.20
N PRO A 92 -9.18 -0.44 -14.85
CA PRO A 92 -9.38 -0.39 -16.28
C PRO A 92 -10.23 0.83 -16.68
N LEU A 93 -9.89 1.46 -17.78
CA LEU A 93 -10.80 2.39 -18.47
C LEU A 93 -11.69 1.61 -19.44
N SER A 94 -12.81 2.21 -19.86
CA SER A 94 -13.66 1.56 -20.87
C SER A 94 -12.86 1.29 -22.14
N PRO A 95 -13.08 0.14 -22.83
CA PRO A 95 -12.39 -0.18 -24.05
C PRO A 95 -12.56 0.87 -25.15
N GLU A 96 -13.76 1.47 -25.25
CA GLU A 96 -14.05 2.54 -26.20
C GLU A 96 -13.18 3.77 -25.96
N LEU A 97 -12.79 4.04 -24.70
CA LEU A 97 -11.96 5.18 -24.35
C LEU A 97 -10.48 4.86 -24.50
N SER A 98 -10.04 3.73 -23.97
CA SER A 98 -8.61 3.37 -23.85
C SER A 98 -8.05 2.69 -25.10
N GLY A 99 -8.88 2.00 -25.87
CA GLY A 99 -8.43 1.11 -26.94
C GLY A 99 -7.84 -0.20 -26.43
N VAL A 100 -8.17 -0.59 -25.18
CA VAL A 100 -7.65 -1.79 -24.52
C VAL A 100 -8.78 -2.54 -23.81
N ASP A 101 -8.90 -3.82 -24.06
CA ASP A 101 -9.74 -4.75 -23.30
C ASP A 101 -8.85 -5.87 -22.72
N GLY A 102 -8.62 -5.84 -21.41
CA GLY A 102 -7.65 -6.69 -20.75
C GLY A 102 -6.22 -6.43 -21.25
N ALA A 103 -5.67 -7.32 -22.07
CA ALA A 103 -4.38 -7.15 -22.75
C ALA A 103 -4.54 -7.02 -24.28
N THR A 104 -5.76 -7.04 -24.80
CA THR A 104 -6.07 -7.02 -26.23
C THR A 104 -6.31 -5.59 -26.70
N ARG A 105 -5.75 -5.25 -27.86
CA ARG A 105 -6.03 -3.99 -28.54
C ARG A 105 -7.37 -4.03 -29.24
N VAL A 106 -8.18 -3.01 -28.99
CA VAL A 106 -9.48 -2.81 -29.64
C VAL A 106 -9.56 -1.39 -30.20
N PRO A 107 -10.45 -1.10 -31.16
CA PRO A 107 -10.69 0.26 -31.62
C PRO A 107 -11.20 1.15 -30.47
N PHE A 108 -10.79 2.41 -30.44
CA PHE A 108 -11.29 3.40 -29.51
C PHE A 108 -12.03 4.54 -30.22
N ALA A 109 -12.95 5.17 -29.52
CA ALA A 109 -13.64 6.34 -29.99
C ALA A 109 -12.81 7.61 -29.73
N PRO A 110 -12.68 8.54 -30.67
CA PRO A 110 -12.02 9.80 -30.44
C PRO A 110 -12.86 10.71 -29.52
N VAL A 111 -12.16 11.47 -28.66
CA VAL A 111 -12.80 12.39 -27.70
C VAL A 111 -13.12 13.70 -28.37
N HIS A 112 -14.41 14.05 -28.44
CA HIS A 112 -14.86 15.29 -29.09
C HIS A 112 -14.73 16.50 -28.15
N ARG A 113 -15.12 16.33 -26.87
CA ARG A 113 -15.09 17.41 -25.89
C ARG A 113 -14.29 16.95 -24.64
N ILE A 114 -13.52 17.84 -24.07
CA ILE A 114 -12.71 17.53 -22.89
C ILE A 114 -13.59 17.17 -21.67
N GLU A 115 -14.80 17.71 -21.60
CA GLU A 115 -15.77 17.42 -20.53
C GLU A 115 -16.12 15.94 -20.47
N ASP A 116 -16.10 15.24 -21.60
CA ASP A 116 -16.42 13.81 -21.68
C ASP A 116 -15.35 12.95 -20.93
N LEU A 117 -14.19 13.51 -20.61
CA LEU A 117 -13.15 12.88 -19.80
C LEU A 117 -13.19 13.26 -18.31
N ARG A 118 -13.95 14.28 -17.95
CA ARG A 118 -13.97 14.79 -16.58
C ARG A 118 -14.94 14.00 -15.72
N GLU A 119 -14.52 13.72 -14.50
CA GLU A 119 -15.32 13.15 -13.42
C GLU A 119 -15.29 14.10 -12.24
N PRO A 120 -16.40 14.25 -11.48
CA PRO A 120 -16.36 14.96 -10.21
C PRO A 120 -15.27 14.37 -9.30
N LEU A 121 -14.48 15.22 -8.64
CA LEU A 121 -13.32 14.75 -7.87
C LEU A 121 -13.70 13.86 -6.68
N ASP A 122 -14.86 14.11 -6.09
CA ASP A 122 -15.45 13.38 -4.97
C ASP A 122 -16.07 12.03 -5.38
N ALA A 123 -16.42 11.88 -6.66
CA ALA A 123 -17.05 10.67 -7.21
C ALA A 123 -16.15 9.88 -8.19
N ARG A 124 -14.96 10.40 -8.54
CA ARG A 124 -14.11 9.76 -9.53
C ARG A 124 -13.59 8.40 -9.08
N VAL A 125 -13.40 7.49 -10.02
CA VAL A 125 -12.73 6.20 -9.77
C VAL A 125 -11.27 6.45 -9.41
N MET A 126 -10.78 5.82 -8.35
CA MET A 126 -9.39 5.89 -7.92
C MET A 126 -8.52 5.06 -8.88
N ALA A 127 -7.98 5.71 -9.92
CA ALA A 127 -7.39 5.04 -11.08
C ALA A 127 -6.13 4.23 -10.76
N GLY A 128 -5.40 4.58 -9.69
CA GLY A 128 -4.14 3.90 -9.33
C GLY A 128 -2.97 4.18 -10.27
N PHE A 129 -3.17 4.95 -11.32
CA PHE A 129 -2.15 5.37 -12.27
C PHE A 129 -1.53 6.70 -11.87
N GLY A 130 -0.22 6.84 -12.04
CA GLY A 130 0.46 8.11 -11.79
C GLY A 130 1.29 8.16 -10.49
N GLY A 131 1.30 7.08 -9.69
CA GLY A 131 2.09 7.01 -8.46
C GLY A 131 1.77 8.15 -7.51
N VAL A 132 2.76 8.95 -7.11
CA VAL A 132 2.58 10.09 -6.21
C VAL A 132 1.63 11.15 -6.75
N ALA A 133 1.46 11.28 -8.06
CA ALA A 133 0.49 12.18 -8.65
C ALA A 133 -0.96 11.70 -8.42
N GLU A 134 -1.19 10.41 -8.18
CA GLU A 134 -2.50 9.89 -7.81
C GLU A 134 -2.85 10.16 -6.34
N TYR A 135 -1.94 9.90 -5.41
CA TYR A 135 -2.27 9.97 -3.98
C TYR A 135 -1.78 11.23 -3.25
N GLY A 136 -1.09 12.15 -3.94
CA GLY A 136 -0.57 13.38 -3.34
C GLY A 136 -0.87 14.62 -4.17
N ILE A 137 0.15 15.30 -4.56
CA ILE A 137 0.31 16.64 -5.12
C ILE A 137 -0.76 17.21 -6.05
N THR A 138 -1.65 16.43 -6.61
CA THR A 138 -2.65 16.93 -7.58
C THR A 138 -4.03 17.10 -6.98
N VAL A 139 -4.18 16.96 -5.68
CA VAL A 139 -5.47 17.13 -5.00
C VAL A 139 -6.07 18.52 -5.23
N ARG A 140 -5.26 19.54 -5.19
CA ARG A 140 -5.68 20.94 -5.41
C ARG A 140 -5.88 21.29 -6.87
N TRP A 141 -5.24 20.57 -7.74
CA TRP A 141 -5.34 20.72 -9.17
C TRP A 141 -6.35 19.69 -9.69
N ASP A 142 -6.77 19.60 -10.77
CA ASP A 142 -7.71 18.64 -11.28
C ASP A 142 -7.02 17.28 -11.54
N LYS A 143 -7.30 16.25 -10.75
CA LYS A 143 -6.80 14.88 -10.98
C LYS A 143 -7.25 14.28 -12.32
N ASN A 144 -8.25 14.84 -12.98
CA ASN A 144 -8.64 14.42 -14.33
C ASN A 144 -7.51 14.57 -15.36
N PHE A 145 -6.51 15.43 -15.10
CA PHE A 145 -5.31 15.48 -15.94
C PHE A 145 -4.53 14.17 -15.98
N LEU A 146 -4.58 13.34 -14.92
CA LEU A 146 -3.94 12.02 -14.94
C LEU A 146 -4.58 11.08 -15.95
N LYS A 147 -5.90 11.18 -16.16
CA LYS A 147 -6.60 10.42 -17.21
C LYS A 147 -6.10 10.84 -18.61
N LEU A 148 -5.88 12.12 -18.85
CA LEU A 148 -5.29 12.60 -20.10
C LEU A 148 -3.88 12.01 -20.30
N VAL A 149 -3.00 12.13 -19.30
CA VAL A 149 -1.63 11.57 -19.33
C VAL A 149 -1.66 10.07 -19.62
N ARG A 150 -2.56 9.34 -18.96
CA ARG A 150 -2.74 7.90 -19.16
C ARG A 150 -3.13 7.59 -20.60
N LEU A 151 -4.13 8.26 -21.15
CA LEU A 151 -4.58 8.04 -22.53
C LEU A 151 -3.51 8.34 -23.58
N LEU A 152 -2.63 9.33 -23.33
CA LEU A 152 -1.50 9.65 -24.23
C LEU A 152 -0.53 8.46 -24.40
N VAL A 153 -0.39 7.60 -23.39
CA VAL A 153 0.48 6.42 -23.47
C VAL A 153 -0.32 5.15 -23.76
N GLU A 154 -1.46 4.93 -23.10
CA GLU A 154 -2.24 3.69 -23.17
C GLU A 154 -2.83 3.42 -24.56
N ARG A 155 -3.24 4.47 -25.29
CA ARG A 155 -3.75 4.35 -26.67
C ARG A 155 -2.70 3.98 -27.72
N ARG A 156 -1.41 3.98 -27.36
CA ARG A 156 -0.34 3.64 -28.30
C ARG A 156 -0.16 2.14 -28.42
N ALA A 157 -0.11 1.62 -29.66
CA ALA A 157 0.04 0.18 -29.92
C ALA A 157 1.34 -0.43 -29.34
N GLN A 158 2.38 0.38 -29.17
CA GLN A 158 3.67 -0.03 -28.58
C GLN A 158 3.67 -0.06 -27.05
N PHE A 159 2.55 0.26 -26.38
CA PHE A 159 2.47 0.30 -24.91
C PHE A 159 1.54 -0.77 -24.38
N GLY A 160 2.00 -1.51 -23.35
CA GLY A 160 1.18 -2.35 -22.50
C GLY A 160 1.31 -1.92 -21.04
N MET A 161 0.27 -2.12 -20.23
CA MET A 161 0.27 -1.71 -18.84
C MET A 161 -0.44 -2.73 -17.95
N PHE A 162 0.18 -3.06 -16.80
CA PHE A 162 -0.39 -3.96 -15.81
C PHE A 162 -0.19 -3.42 -14.39
N GLY A 163 -1.29 -3.24 -13.66
CA GLY A 163 -1.29 -2.94 -12.22
C GLY A 163 -1.29 -4.21 -11.37
N GLY A 164 -0.91 -4.04 -10.09
CA GLY A 164 -0.84 -5.17 -9.16
C GLY A 164 0.34 -6.11 -9.40
N VAL A 165 1.34 -5.69 -10.15
CA VAL A 165 2.54 -6.46 -10.49
C VAL A 165 3.73 -5.94 -9.68
N ARG A 166 4.14 -6.69 -8.66
CA ARG A 166 5.26 -6.32 -7.79
C ARG A 166 6.60 -6.76 -8.40
N PHE A 167 7.43 -5.81 -8.78
CA PHE A 167 8.79 -6.12 -9.20
C PHE A 167 9.65 -6.58 -8.02
N GLY A 168 10.30 -7.73 -8.17
CA GLY A 168 11.00 -8.44 -7.10
C GLY A 168 10.13 -9.50 -6.39
N GLY A 169 8.83 -9.56 -6.70
CA GLY A 169 7.92 -10.60 -6.21
C GLY A 169 7.22 -11.30 -7.36
N THR A 170 6.22 -10.67 -7.96
CA THR A 170 5.49 -11.23 -9.12
C THR A 170 6.40 -11.42 -10.34
N LEU A 171 7.28 -10.46 -10.60
CA LEU A 171 8.22 -10.43 -11.73
C LEU A 171 9.59 -9.96 -11.26
N THR A 172 10.65 -10.69 -11.61
CA THR A 172 12.04 -10.32 -11.31
C THR A 172 12.79 -9.88 -12.56
N ALA A 173 14.03 -9.39 -12.39
CA ALA A 173 14.91 -9.08 -13.53
C ALA A 173 15.18 -10.32 -14.39
N ASP A 174 15.47 -11.48 -13.75
CA ASP A 174 15.71 -12.73 -14.47
C ASP A 174 14.50 -13.21 -15.27
N ASP A 175 13.28 -13.00 -14.72
CA ASP A 175 12.07 -13.31 -15.47
C ASP A 175 11.93 -12.38 -16.68
N ALA A 176 12.17 -11.08 -16.49
CA ALA A 176 12.10 -10.12 -17.58
C ALA A 176 13.09 -10.47 -18.70
N TRP A 177 14.32 -10.88 -18.33
CA TRP A 177 15.32 -11.32 -19.32
C TRP A 177 14.85 -12.58 -20.08
N ARG A 178 14.33 -13.57 -19.36
CA ARG A 178 13.78 -14.80 -20.00
C ARG A 178 12.55 -14.56 -20.87
N MET A 179 11.80 -13.50 -20.57
CA MET A 179 10.63 -13.10 -21.35
C MET A 179 10.97 -12.28 -22.60
N GLY A 180 12.26 -11.94 -22.80
CA GLY A 180 12.73 -11.27 -24.01
C GLY A 180 12.75 -9.75 -23.94
N PHE A 181 12.82 -9.18 -22.74
CA PHE A 181 13.10 -7.75 -22.60
C PHE A 181 14.60 -7.45 -22.87
N ASP A 182 14.86 -6.34 -23.52
CA ASP A 182 16.20 -5.86 -23.84
C ASP A 182 16.73 -4.91 -22.75
N HIS A 183 15.83 -4.27 -21.98
CA HIS A 183 16.16 -3.28 -20.97
C HIS A 183 15.10 -3.23 -19.87
N ILE A 184 15.55 -2.95 -18.64
CA ILE A 184 14.66 -2.69 -17.48
C ILE A 184 14.93 -1.28 -16.96
N ALA A 185 13.88 -0.49 -16.78
CA ALA A 185 13.95 0.87 -16.25
C ALA A 185 13.21 0.97 -14.92
N LEU A 186 13.94 1.20 -13.82
CA LEU A 186 13.37 1.34 -12.49
C LEU A 186 12.91 2.77 -12.24
N CYS A 187 11.59 2.98 -12.17
CA CYS A 187 10.93 4.26 -11.90
C CYS A 187 10.13 4.16 -10.58
N ILE A 188 10.70 3.54 -9.56
CA ILE A 188 10.02 3.04 -8.36
C ILE A 188 9.83 4.08 -7.25
N GLY A 189 10.25 5.32 -7.47
CA GLY A 189 9.95 6.46 -6.62
C GLY A 189 10.62 6.46 -5.24
N ALA A 190 10.03 7.25 -4.32
CA ALA A 190 10.48 7.31 -2.93
C ALA A 190 10.02 6.06 -2.16
N GLY A 191 10.78 5.71 -1.14
CA GLY A 191 10.52 4.60 -0.22
C GLY A 191 10.01 5.07 1.14
N GLY A 192 10.48 4.43 2.21
CA GLY A 192 10.02 4.63 3.56
C GLY A 192 10.05 6.09 4.03
N PRO A 193 9.00 6.55 4.72
CA PRO A 193 8.99 7.88 5.33
C PRO A 193 9.98 7.94 6.50
N THR A 194 10.41 9.15 6.84
CA THR A 194 11.22 9.38 8.03
C THR A 194 10.41 9.05 9.28
N VAL A 195 10.94 8.17 10.11
CA VAL A 195 10.39 7.85 11.43
C VAL A 195 10.94 8.85 12.45
N LEU A 196 10.07 9.44 13.26
CA LEU A 196 10.49 10.30 14.37
C LEU A 196 10.72 9.44 15.61
N ASP A 197 11.97 9.35 16.03
CA ASP A 197 12.33 8.68 17.29
C ASP A 197 12.12 9.62 18.47
N ILE A 198 10.87 9.77 18.87
CA ILE A 198 10.43 10.59 19.99
C ILE A 198 9.47 9.80 20.89
N PRO A 199 9.37 10.11 22.19
CA PRO A 199 8.41 9.46 23.07
C PRO A 199 6.99 9.48 22.50
N ASN A 200 6.34 8.31 22.46
CA ASN A 200 5.01 8.07 21.89
C ASN A 200 4.87 8.41 20.39
N GLY A 201 5.97 8.42 19.62
CA GLY A 201 5.98 8.74 18.19
C GLY A 201 5.18 7.76 17.30
N LEU A 202 4.69 6.65 17.86
CA LEU A 202 3.81 5.68 17.19
C LEU A 202 2.50 5.41 17.97
N ALA A 203 2.15 6.27 18.91
CA ALA A 203 0.89 6.16 19.66
C ALA A 203 -0.33 6.24 18.74
N ARG A 204 -1.48 5.80 19.24
CA ARG A 204 -2.77 5.95 18.52
C ARG A 204 -3.00 7.44 18.18
N GLY A 205 -3.37 7.72 16.93
CA GLY A 205 -3.48 9.08 16.39
C GLY A 205 -2.19 9.62 15.75
N VAL A 206 -1.03 8.94 15.88
CA VAL A 206 0.21 9.32 15.19
C VAL A 206 0.41 8.44 13.95
N ARG A 207 0.59 9.05 12.77
CA ARG A 207 0.72 8.36 11.49
C ARG A 207 1.73 9.03 10.56
N ALA A 208 2.26 8.29 9.60
CA ALA A 208 2.95 8.88 8.47
C ALA A 208 1.96 9.60 7.55
N ALA A 209 2.38 10.70 6.94
CA ALA A 209 1.58 11.40 5.92
C ALA A 209 1.24 10.50 4.73
N SER A 210 2.17 9.63 4.32
CA SER A 210 1.94 8.65 3.26
C SER A 210 0.86 7.62 3.60
N ASP A 211 0.74 7.19 4.86
CA ASP A 211 -0.36 6.31 5.30
C ASP A 211 -1.71 6.99 5.07
N PHE A 212 -1.84 8.23 5.50
CA PHE A 212 -3.07 9.01 5.37
C PHE A 212 -3.44 9.29 3.90
N LEU A 213 -2.52 9.87 3.12
CA LEU A 213 -2.80 10.25 1.74
C LEU A 213 -3.11 9.04 0.84
N MET A 214 -2.39 7.92 1.05
CA MET A 214 -2.69 6.68 0.32
C MET A 214 -4.05 6.10 0.70
N ALA A 215 -4.44 6.14 1.98
CA ALA A 215 -5.76 5.68 2.40
C ALA A 215 -6.88 6.49 1.75
N LEU A 216 -6.73 7.81 1.64
CA LEU A 216 -7.72 8.66 0.99
C LEU A 216 -7.87 8.34 -0.51
N GLN A 217 -6.77 8.21 -1.23
CA GLN A 217 -6.74 8.22 -2.69
C GLN A 217 -6.58 6.83 -3.33
N LEU A 218 -6.00 5.85 -2.66
CA LEU A 218 -5.83 4.51 -3.24
C LEU A 218 -6.83 3.49 -2.70
N THR A 219 -7.27 3.64 -1.45
CA THR A 219 -8.32 2.78 -0.89
C THR A 219 -9.71 3.41 -0.96
N GLY A 220 -9.79 4.69 -1.28
CA GLY A 220 -11.04 5.41 -1.48
C GLY A 220 -11.68 5.96 -0.20
N ALA A 221 -10.93 6.11 0.91
CA ALA A 221 -11.50 6.63 2.15
C ALA A 221 -12.11 8.05 1.99
N ALA A 222 -11.57 8.85 1.07
CA ALA A 222 -12.09 10.19 0.74
C ALA A 222 -13.46 10.20 0.08
N LYS A 223 -14.00 9.04 -0.36
CA LYS A 223 -15.29 8.92 -1.04
C LYS A 223 -16.41 8.56 -0.06
N GLU A 224 -17.57 9.15 -0.25
CA GLU A 224 -18.76 8.86 0.56
C GLU A 224 -19.30 7.45 0.31
N ASP A 225 -19.22 6.98 -0.94
CA ASP A 225 -19.70 5.67 -1.38
C ASP A 225 -18.75 4.51 -1.05
N SER A 226 -17.56 4.77 -0.49
CA SER A 226 -16.56 3.76 -0.17
C SER A 226 -16.76 3.16 1.23
N ILE A 227 -16.43 1.87 1.39
CA ILE A 227 -16.35 1.20 2.70
C ILE A 227 -15.08 1.55 3.49
N ALA A 228 -14.06 2.09 2.83
CA ALA A 228 -12.77 2.40 3.45
C ALA A 228 -12.89 3.51 4.51
N ASN A 229 -12.07 3.40 5.54
CA ASN A 229 -12.03 4.33 6.67
C ASN A 229 -10.60 4.74 6.99
N MET A 230 -10.46 6.01 7.38
CA MET A 230 -9.23 6.55 7.95
C MET A 230 -9.64 7.46 9.11
N GLN A 231 -9.44 7.03 10.35
CA GLN A 231 -9.84 7.81 11.51
C GLN A 231 -8.94 9.04 11.70
N LEU A 232 -9.54 10.21 11.62
CA LEU A 232 -8.94 11.51 11.84
C LEU A 232 -9.72 12.26 12.93
N ARG A 233 -9.02 12.85 13.90
CA ARG A 233 -9.61 13.71 14.94
C ARG A 233 -8.94 15.09 14.95
N LEU A 234 -9.72 16.14 15.11
CA LEU A 234 -9.22 17.51 15.30
C LEU A 234 -8.90 17.76 16.78
N PRO A 235 -7.91 18.58 17.14
CA PRO A 235 -6.94 19.26 16.26
C PRO A 235 -5.92 18.33 15.61
N VAL A 236 -5.41 18.73 14.44
CA VAL A 236 -4.34 18.01 13.71
C VAL A 236 -3.05 18.83 13.74
N VAL A 237 -1.91 18.17 13.97
CA VAL A 237 -0.60 18.76 13.78
C VAL A 237 0.17 17.95 12.73
N VAL A 238 0.65 18.63 11.69
CA VAL A 238 1.47 18.04 10.62
C VAL A 238 2.92 18.46 10.79
N ILE A 239 3.83 17.51 10.94
CA ILE A 239 5.26 17.75 11.10
C ILE A 239 5.95 17.71 9.75
N GLY A 240 6.38 18.86 9.23
CA GLY A 240 7.09 18.95 7.96
C GLY A 240 6.98 20.30 7.29
N GLY A 241 7.73 20.52 6.22
CA GLY A 241 7.73 21.81 5.47
C GLY A 241 7.74 21.59 3.95
N GLY A 242 7.52 20.38 3.48
CA GLY A 242 7.41 20.06 2.05
C GLY A 242 5.98 20.10 1.54
N LEU A 243 5.79 19.90 0.23
CA LEU A 243 4.47 19.85 -0.39
C LEU A 243 3.60 18.72 0.20
N THR A 244 4.19 17.60 0.59
CA THR A 244 3.46 16.54 1.31
C THR A 244 2.82 17.01 2.61
N ALA A 245 3.47 17.97 3.33
CA ALA A 245 2.86 18.53 4.54
C ALA A 245 1.68 19.44 4.19
N ILE A 246 1.76 20.18 3.09
CA ILE A 246 0.65 20.99 2.57
C ILE A 246 -0.53 20.08 2.18
N ASP A 247 -0.29 19.05 1.33
CA ASP A 247 -1.30 18.09 0.93
C ASP A 247 -1.98 17.44 2.15
N THR A 248 -1.16 16.96 3.11
CA THR A 248 -1.68 16.32 4.32
C THR A 248 -2.56 17.25 5.14
N ALA A 249 -2.15 18.51 5.30
CA ALA A 249 -2.89 19.49 6.10
C ALA A 249 -4.23 19.84 5.47
N THR A 250 -4.25 20.12 4.19
CA THR A 250 -5.47 20.52 3.46
C THR A 250 -6.42 19.35 3.27
N GLU A 251 -5.90 18.16 2.94
CA GLU A 251 -6.72 16.94 2.89
C GLU A 251 -7.32 16.59 4.25
N SER A 252 -6.64 16.90 5.36
CA SER A 252 -7.19 16.67 6.70
C SER A 252 -8.47 17.47 6.94
N LEU A 253 -8.54 18.73 6.51
CA LEU A 253 -9.75 19.53 6.64
C LEU A 253 -10.86 19.04 5.70
N ALA A 254 -10.54 18.80 4.44
CA ALA A 254 -11.51 18.32 3.45
C ALA A 254 -12.09 16.95 3.84
N TYR A 255 -11.24 16.01 4.19
CA TYR A 255 -11.65 14.66 4.56
C TYR A 255 -12.42 14.59 5.88
N TYR A 256 -12.09 15.44 6.86
CA TYR A 256 -12.80 15.42 8.14
C TYR A 256 -14.31 15.58 7.97
N VAL A 257 -14.73 16.48 7.09
CA VAL A 257 -16.14 16.69 6.75
C VAL A 257 -16.77 15.41 6.17
N VAL A 258 -16.13 14.82 5.16
CA VAL A 258 -16.59 13.57 4.54
C VAL A 258 -16.67 12.44 5.57
N GLN A 259 -15.66 12.31 6.43
CA GLN A 259 -15.63 11.28 7.47
C GLN A 259 -16.82 11.36 8.41
N VAL A 260 -17.09 12.55 8.97
CA VAL A 260 -18.15 12.68 9.97
C VAL A 260 -19.56 12.62 9.36
N GLU A 261 -19.76 13.15 8.14
CA GLU A 261 -21.02 13.06 7.42
C GLU A 261 -21.33 11.62 7.01
N LYS A 262 -20.34 10.89 6.45
CA LYS A 262 -20.44 9.46 6.14
C LYS A 262 -20.74 8.62 7.40
N PHE A 263 -20.08 8.94 8.52
CA PHE A 263 -20.30 8.28 9.81
C PHE A 263 -21.77 8.48 10.27
N LEU A 264 -22.26 9.72 10.27
CA LEU A 264 -23.62 10.05 10.68
C LEU A 264 -24.67 9.35 9.82
N ALA A 265 -24.52 9.40 8.49
CA ALA A 265 -25.47 8.79 7.56
C ALA A 265 -25.61 7.28 7.80
N ARG A 266 -24.48 6.56 7.95
CA ARG A 266 -24.48 5.12 8.22
C ARG A 266 -25.01 4.79 9.62
N TYR A 267 -24.63 5.59 10.62
CA TYR A 267 -25.14 5.44 11.99
C TYR A 267 -26.66 5.57 12.05
N GLU A 268 -27.22 6.62 11.44
CA GLU A 268 -28.67 6.85 11.41
C GLU A 268 -29.42 5.75 10.68
N ALA A 269 -28.89 5.27 9.56
CA ALA A 269 -29.49 4.16 8.81
C ALA A 269 -29.50 2.85 9.61
N LEU A 270 -28.37 2.52 10.25
CA LEU A 270 -28.26 1.32 11.09
C LEU A 270 -29.11 1.41 12.36
N ALA A 271 -29.15 2.58 13.00
CA ALA A 271 -29.99 2.81 14.17
C ALA A 271 -31.49 2.66 13.84
N LYS A 272 -31.90 3.12 12.65
CA LYS A 272 -33.26 2.95 12.15
C LYS A 272 -33.58 1.49 11.83
N ALA A 273 -32.65 0.74 11.26
CA ALA A 273 -32.84 -0.66 10.87
C ALA A 273 -32.86 -1.61 12.08
N ASN A 274 -32.10 -1.32 13.14
CA ASN A 274 -31.94 -2.17 14.31
C ASN A 274 -32.34 -1.40 15.60
N SER A 275 -31.40 -0.73 16.24
CA SER A 275 -31.56 0.25 17.33
C SER A 275 -30.22 0.92 17.58
N GLU A 276 -30.20 2.10 18.20
CA GLU A 276 -28.96 2.77 18.62
C GLU A 276 -28.13 1.91 19.59
N GLU A 277 -28.80 1.24 20.53
CA GLU A 277 -28.15 0.35 21.49
C GLU A 277 -27.39 -0.78 20.79
N SER A 278 -28.02 -1.41 19.80
CA SER A 278 -27.40 -2.47 18.98
C SER A 278 -26.17 -1.97 18.21
N VAL A 279 -26.23 -0.77 17.64
CA VAL A 279 -25.08 -0.19 16.91
C VAL A 279 -23.90 0.08 17.84
N ARG A 280 -24.18 0.52 19.06
CA ARG A 280 -23.17 0.92 20.05
C ARG A 280 -22.66 -0.23 20.92
N ALA A 281 -23.31 -1.40 20.90
CA ALA A 281 -23.04 -2.51 21.81
C ALA A 281 -21.59 -3.01 21.79
N GLY A 282 -20.92 -2.92 20.64
CA GLY A 282 -19.52 -3.34 20.48
C GLY A 282 -18.46 -2.25 20.72
N TRP A 283 -18.86 -1.03 21.10
CA TRP A 283 -17.94 0.09 21.27
C TRP A 283 -17.43 0.17 22.70
N ASP A 284 -16.11 0.34 22.85
CA ASP A 284 -15.52 0.68 24.16
C ASP A 284 -15.69 2.18 24.47
N ASP A 285 -15.24 2.61 25.66
CA ASP A 285 -15.47 3.98 26.12
C ASP A 285 -14.75 5.02 25.25
N TYR A 286 -13.57 4.69 24.73
CA TYR A 286 -12.83 5.56 23.81
C TYR A 286 -13.58 5.70 22.46
N GLU A 287 -14.08 4.62 21.94
CA GLU A 287 -14.86 4.60 20.69
C GLU A 287 -16.19 5.35 20.85
N ARG A 288 -16.83 5.25 22.01
CA ARG A 288 -18.03 6.04 22.31
C ARG A 288 -17.74 7.55 22.36
N GLU A 289 -16.63 7.95 22.99
CA GLU A 289 -16.20 9.37 23.00
C GLU A 289 -16.03 9.91 21.58
N ILE A 290 -15.35 9.14 20.71
CA ILE A 290 -15.14 9.55 19.32
C ILE A 290 -16.47 9.60 18.54
N ALA A 291 -17.34 8.61 18.75
CA ALA A 291 -18.63 8.56 18.08
C ALA A 291 -19.49 9.78 18.43
N GLU A 292 -19.55 10.17 19.71
CA GLU A 292 -20.29 11.38 20.13
C GLU A 292 -19.71 12.65 19.49
N GLU A 293 -18.37 12.78 19.42
CA GLU A 293 -17.70 13.88 18.74
C GLU A 293 -18.08 13.93 17.25
N PHE A 294 -18.00 12.80 16.54
CA PHE A 294 -18.31 12.73 15.11
C PHE A 294 -19.79 13.02 14.83
N LEU A 295 -20.69 12.46 15.62
CA LEU A 295 -22.14 12.70 15.51
C LEU A 295 -22.50 14.18 15.77
N ALA A 296 -21.90 14.80 16.80
CA ALA A 296 -22.11 16.20 17.12
C ALA A 296 -21.61 17.11 15.98
N HIS A 297 -20.40 16.88 15.49
CA HIS A 297 -19.83 17.69 14.42
C HIS A 297 -20.58 17.51 13.08
N ALA A 298 -20.96 16.30 12.73
CA ALA A 298 -21.76 16.05 11.51
C ALA A 298 -23.14 16.72 11.57
N ARG A 299 -23.82 16.65 12.72
CA ARG A 299 -25.11 17.32 12.91
C ARG A 299 -24.97 18.84 12.81
N ALA A 300 -23.90 19.41 13.38
CA ALA A 300 -23.62 20.83 13.28
C ALA A 300 -23.34 21.25 11.83
N ILE A 301 -22.56 20.48 11.06
CA ILE A 301 -22.32 20.73 9.62
C ILE A 301 -23.66 20.68 8.85
N ARG A 302 -24.48 19.65 9.07
CA ARG A 302 -25.79 19.51 8.43
C ARG A 302 -26.68 20.72 8.70
N GLN A 303 -26.70 21.20 9.95
CA GLN A 303 -27.46 22.38 10.36
C GLN A 303 -26.94 23.66 9.68
N GLU A 304 -25.60 23.85 9.65
CA GLU A 304 -25.02 25.03 9.01
C GLU A 304 -25.31 25.05 7.49
N ARG A 305 -25.18 23.91 6.81
CA ARG A 305 -25.51 23.81 5.39
C ARG A 305 -26.98 24.16 5.11
N ALA A 306 -27.90 23.68 5.95
CA ALA A 306 -29.32 24.01 5.83
C ALA A 306 -29.61 25.50 6.07
N GLN A 307 -28.98 26.11 7.08
CA GLN A 307 -29.12 27.54 7.37
C GLN A 307 -28.51 28.42 6.27
N ALA A 308 -27.33 28.04 5.77
CA ALA A 308 -26.65 28.74 4.67
C ALA A 308 -27.50 28.73 3.40
N ALA A 309 -28.05 27.58 3.03
CA ALA A 309 -28.94 27.43 1.89
C ALA A 309 -30.22 28.29 2.03
N ALA A 310 -30.84 28.29 3.23
CA ALA A 310 -32.02 29.12 3.51
C ALA A 310 -31.74 30.63 3.46
N GLN A 311 -30.47 31.03 3.73
CA GLN A 311 -30.02 32.43 3.72
C GLN A 311 -29.37 32.85 2.40
N GLY A 312 -29.21 31.95 1.42
CA GLY A 312 -28.55 32.20 0.14
C GLY A 312 -27.07 32.60 0.26
N ARG A 313 -26.40 32.07 1.26
CA ARG A 313 -24.96 32.27 1.52
C ARG A 313 -24.18 30.95 1.50
N GLU A 314 -22.87 31.02 1.42
CA GLU A 314 -22.00 29.86 1.60
C GLU A 314 -21.98 29.37 3.05
N ALA A 315 -21.81 28.06 3.23
CA ALA A 315 -21.68 27.44 4.54
C ALA A 315 -20.31 27.74 5.16
N ARG A 316 -20.26 28.11 6.43
CA ARG A 316 -19.04 28.48 7.15
C ARG A 316 -18.28 27.27 7.71
N ILE A 317 -17.99 26.32 6.84
CA ILE A 317 -17.36 25.04 7.25
C ILE A 317 -15.94 25.27 7.77
N VAL A 318 -15.16 26.17 7.14
CA VAL A 318 -13.78 26.46 7.56
C VAL A 318 -13.73 27.03 8.97
N GLU A 319 -14.65 27.94 9.32
CA GLU A 319 -14.72 28.52 10.67
C GLU A 319 -15.09 27.45 11.71
N MET A 320 -16.01 26.53 11.38
CA MET A 320 -16.37 25.42 12.25
C MET A 320 -15.18 24.49 12.51
N LEU A 321 -14.46 24.11 11.45
CA LEU A 321 -13.27 23.24 11.56
C LEU A 321 -12.18 23.92 12.40
N ARG A 322 -11.94 25.22 12.23
CA ARG A 322 -11.03 26.00 13.07
C ARG A 322 -11.48 26.07 14.53
N HIS A 323 -12.78 26.21 14.79
CA HIS A 323 -13.34 26.20 16.14
C HIS A 323 -13.10 24.84 16.84
N TRP A 324 -13.14 23.75 16.11
CA TRP A 324 -12.82 22.39 16.60
C TRP A 324 -11.32 22.10 16.68
N GLY A 325 -10.49 23.11 16.42
CA GLY A 325 -9.03 23.05 16.57
C GLY A 325 -8.23 22.98 15.28
N GLY A 326 -8.86 22.81 14.13
CA GLY A 326 -8.24 22.94 12.81
C GLY A 326 -6.97 22.11 12.59
N VAL A 327 -6.11 22.61 11.70
CA VAL A 327 -4.82 21.97 11.35
C VAL A 327 -3.68 22.98 11.44
N THR A 328 -2.57 22.56 12.06
CA THR A 328 -1.32 23.33 12.15
C THR A 328 -0.19 22.55 11.50
N ILE A 329 0.55 23.17 10.58
CA ILE A 329 1.83 22.65 10.08
C ILE A 329 2.94 23.17 11.00
N ALA A 330 3.70 22.28 11.63
CA ALA A 330 4.87 22.62 12.44
C ALA A 330 6.15 22.35 11.65
N TYR A 331 6.95 23.39 11.43
CA TYR A 331 8.17 23.29 10.65
C TYR A 331 9.40 23.82 11.44
N ARG A 332 10.52 23.08 11.32
CA ARG A 332 11.76 23.36 12.07
C ARG A 332 12.52 24.62 11.63
N ARG A 333 12.11 25.28 10.55
CA ARG A 333 12.67 26.52 10.03
C ARG A 333 11.55 27.53 9.79
N LYS A 334 11.87 28.68 9.20
CA LYS A 334 10.86 29.63 8.75
C LYS A 334 10.11 29.12 7.55
N LEU A 335 8.88 29.57 7.35
CA LEU A 335 8.05 29.23 6.21
C LEU A 335 8.73 29.57 4.88
N VAL A 336 9.35 30.74 4.78
CA VAL A 336 10.08 31.19 3.59
C VAL A 336 11.27 30.31 3.21
N ASP A 337 11.79 29.54 4.17
CA ASP A 337 12.88 28.57 3.95
C ASP A 337 12.33 27.15 3.71
N SER A 338 11.02 26.97 3.69
CA SER A 338 10.41 25.66 3.50
C SER A 338 10.52 25.21 2.04
N PRO A 339 10.66 23.90 1.79
CA PRO A 339 10.62 23.38 0.41
C PRO A 339 9.30 23.68 -0.30
N SER A 340 8.16 23.71 0.39
CA SER A 340 6.86 24.05 -0.20
C SER A 340 6.86 25.47 -0.72
N TYR A 341 7.27 26.45 0.09
CA TYR A 341 7.30 27.87 -0.30
C TYR A 341 8.28 28.13 -1.43
N THR A 342 9.47 27.53 -1.37
CA THR A 342 10.51 27.75 -2.38
C THR A 342 10.24 27.05 -3.72
N LEU A 343 9.47 25.97 -3.71
CA LEU A 343 9.13 25.20 -4.92
C LEU A 343 7.81 25.64 -5.53
N ASN A 344 6.79 25.89 -4.69
CA ASN A 344 5.45 26.24 -5.12
C ASN A 344 4.71 27.03 -4.03
N HIS A 345 4.97 28.34 -3.97
CA HIS A 345 4.36 29.22 -2.97
C HIS A 345 2.83 29.37 -3.12
N GLU A 346 2.30 29.16 -4.34
CA GLU A 346 0.85 29.21 -4.60
C GLU A 346 0.09 28.17 -3.75
N GLU A 347 0.66 26.98 -3.57
CA GLU A 347 0.05 25.97 -2.70
C GLU A 347 0.08 26.35 -1.22
N VAL A 348 1.10 27.09 -0.79
CA VAL A 348 1.15 27.63 0.58
C VAL A 348 0.07 28.70 0.78
N GLU A 349 -0.11 29.58 -0.20
CA GLU A 349 -1.20 30.59 -0.19
C GLU A 349 -2.57 29.90 -0.11
N LYS A 350 -2.82 28.91 -0.94
CA LYS A 350 -4.06 28.12 -0.89
C LYS A 350 -4.28 27.42 0.46
N ALA A 351 -3.25 26.86 1.05
CA ALA A 351 -3.33 26.28 2.38
C ALA A 351 -3.75 27.30 3.44
N LEU A 352 -3.20 28.53 3.38
CA LEU A 352 -3.59 29.62 4.29
C LEU A 352 -5.04 30.05 4.07
N GLU A 353 -5.49 30.18 2.80
CA GLU A 353 -6.88 30.48 2.45
C GLU A 353 -7.86 29.43 3.00
N GLU A 354 -7.48 28.16 2.95
CA GLU A 354 -8.27 27.04 3.51
C GLU A 354 -8.21 26.93 5.04
N GLY A 355 -7.46 27.80 5.69
CA GLY A 355 -7.49 27.91 7.14
C GLY A 355 -6.40 27.13 7.88
N ILE A 356 -5.37 26.67 7.18
CA ILE A 356 -4.21 26.03 7.80
C ILE A 356 -3.35 27.05 8.54
N TRP A 357 -2.88 26.69 9.74
CA TRP A 357 -1.90 27.49 10.49
C TRP A 357 -0.49 26.96 10.31
N PHE A 358 0.49 27.86 10.38
CA PHE A 358 1.91 27.54 10.36
C PHE A 358 2.59 27.88 11.68
N GLY A 359 3.29 26.90 12.27
CA GLY A 359 4.22 27.04 13.38
C GLY A 359 5.64 26.97 12.89
N GLU A 360 6.36 28.10 12.96
CA GLU A 360 7.73 28.23 12.48
C GLU A 360 8.76 27.88 13.57
N GLU A 361 9.92 27.36 13.13
CA GLU A 361 11.09 27.08 13.98
C GLU A 361 10.80 26.07 15.11
N LEU A 362 9.85 25.17 14.88
CA LEU A 362 9.37 24.17 15.83
C LEU A 362 9.81 22.75 15.45
N SER A 363 10.45 22.06 16.38
CA SER A 363 10.87 20.66 16.23
C SER A 363 10.17 19.79 17.28
N PRO A 364 9.63 18.61 16.90
CA PRO A 364 8.93 17.74 17.84
C PRO A 364 9.91 17.10 18.85
N THR A 365 9.49 17.05 20.12
CA THR A 365 10.23 16.43 21.23
C THR A 365 9.49 15.27 21.89
N GLY A 366 8.18 15.15 21.66
CA GLY A 366 7.38 14.06 22.21
C GLY A 366 5.89 14.27 21.97
N VAL A 367 5.14 13.16 21.95
CA VAL A 367 3.68 13.17 21.92
C VAL A 367 3.16 12.81 23.30
N ASP A 368 2.23 13.62 23.81
CA ASP A 368 1.52 13.32 25.04
C ASP A 368 0.25 12.53 24.72
N VAL A 369 0.00 11.49 25.50
CA VAL A 369 -1.17 10.64 25.34
C VAL A 369 -2.17 10.83 26.48
N ASP A 370 -3.43 10.51 26.21
CA ASP A 370 -4.48 10.45 27.19
C ASP A 370 -4.47 9.10 27.95
N HIS A 371 -5.46 8.89 28.80
CA HIS A 371 -5.59 7.65 29.58
C HIS A 371 -5.92 6.41 28.72
N TYR A 372 -6.35 6.61 27.48
CA TYR A 372 -6.54 5.53 26.52
C TYR A 372 -5.29 5.20 25.71
N GLY A 373 -4.19 5.93 25.90
CA GLY A 373 -2.96 5.82 25.11
C GLY A 373 -3.02 6.49 23.73
N ALA A 374 -4.03 7.32 23.48
CA ALA A 374 -4.18 8.07 22.24
C ALA A 374 -3.60 9.48 22.34
N ALA A 375 -3.10 10.03 21.23
CA ALA A 375 -2.55 11.38 21.18
C ALA A 375 -3.57 12.41 21.69
N ARG A 376 -3.12 13.29 22.60
CA ARG A 376 -3.85 14.45 23.09
C ARG A 376 -3.15 15.77 22.84
N GLY A 377 -1.84 15.73 22.61
CA GLY A 377 -1.02 16.90 22.35
C GLY A 377 0.39 16.51 21.90
N ILE A 378 1.10 17.49 21.37
CA ILE A 378 2.49 17.36 20.98
C ILE A 378 3.34 18.48 21.58
N ARG A 379 4.53 18.11 22.04
CA ARG A 379 5.54 19.06 22.54
C ARG A 379 6.46 19.41 21.39
N LEU A 380 6.61 20.72 21.16
CA LEU A 380 7.41 21.31 20.10
C LEU A 380 8.42 22.28 20.69
N LYS A 381 9.71 22.08 20.43
CA LYS A 381 10.78 22.95 20.90
C LYS A 381 11.14 23.96 19.83
N ASN A 382 11.15 25.26 20.20
CA ASN A 382 11.65 26.29 19.32
C ASN A 382 13.18 26.20 19.23
N ALA A 383 13.71 26.09 18.01
CA ALA A 383 15.14 25.88 17.77
C ALA A 383 16.02 27.08 18.18
N LYS A 384 15.47 28.32 18.19
CA LYS A 384 16.22 29.53 18.54
C LYS A 384 16.18 29.87 20.03
N THR A 385 14.99 29.81 20.61
CA THR A 385 14.79 30.20 22.01
C THR A 385 15.03 29.04 22.98
N GLY A 386 15.00 27.80 22.49
CA GLY A 386 15.05 26.61 23.31
C GLY A 386 13.74 26.36 24.09
N THR A 387 12.74 27.21 23.96
CA THR A 387 11.45 27.12 24.66
C THR A 387 10.64 25.96 24.11
N GLU A 388 10.08 25.14 24.99
CA GLU A 388 9.15 24.08 24.62
C GLU A 388 7.72 24.63 24.69
N HIS A 389 6.94 24.32 23.63
CA HIS A 389 5.53 24.67 23.49
C HIS A 389 4.70 23.41 23.40
N TRP A 390 3.55 23.42 24.05
CA TRP A 390 2.58 22.34 23.95
C TRP A 390 1.44 22.75 23.01
N PHE A 391 1.14 21.88 22.03
CA PHE A 391 0.02 22.06 21.10
C PHE A 391 -1.00 20.93 21.31
N PRO A 392 -2.30 21.24 21.41
CA PRO A 392 -3.32 20.19 21.39
C PRO A 392 -3.28 19.47 20.04
N ALA A 393 -3.26 18.15 20.07
CA ALA A 393 -3.26 17.33 18.86
C ALA A 393 -3.89 15.96 19.14
N ARG A 394 -5.03 15.70 18.54
CA ARG A 394 -5.67 14.38 18.54
C ARG A 394 -5.19 13.52 17.38
N THR A 395 -4.64 14.17 16.35
CA THR A 395 -3.95 13.51 15.23
C THR A 395 -2.62 14.23 14.95
N VAL A 396 -1.56 13.45 14.79
CA VAL A 396 -0.23 13.93 14.41
C VAL A 396 0.20 13.21 13.14
N PHE A 397 0.47 13.96 12.07
CA PHE A 397 1.01 13.43 10.84
C PHE A 397 2.50 13.76 10.68
N VAL A 398 3.29 12.74 10.34
CA VAL A 398 4.72 12.90 10.08
C VAL A 398 4.95 13.01 8.58
N ALA A 399 5.28 14.22 8.12
CA ALA A 399 5.62 14.58 6.74
C ALA A 399 7.08 15.06 6.63
N ALA A 400 7.98 14.43 7.39
CA ALA A 400 9.39 14.87 7.57
C ALA A 400 10.35 14.37 6.49
N GLY A 401 9.83 14.01 5.32
CA GLY A 401 10.59 13.51 4.17
C GLY A 401 10.58 11.98 4.05
N THR A 402 11.14 11.51 2.93
CA THR A 402 11.20 10.09 2.55
C THR A 402 12.62 9.69 2.16
N GLN A 403 12.88 8.39 2.08
CA GLN A 403 14.13 7.85 1.57
C GLN A 403 13.94 7.32 0.14
N PRO A 404 15.00 7.16 -0.67
CA PRO A 404 14.91 6.45 -1.94
C PRO A 404 14.43 5.01 -1.74
N ASN A 405 13.61 4.49 -2.64
CA ASN A 405 13.13 3.11 -2.56
C ASN A 405 14.21 2.13 -3.03
N THR A 406 15.07 1.72 -2.12
CA THR A 406 16.14 0.76 -2.39
C THR A 406 15.88 -0.62 -1.75
N VAL A 407 14.64 -0.92 -1.38
CA VAL A 407 14.24 -2.22 -0.80
C VAL A 407 14.67 -3.41 -1.66
N LEU A 408 14.67 -3.24 -2.98
CA LEU A 408 15.10 -4.26 -3.95
C LEU A 408 16.53 -4.78 -3.69
N ALA A 409 17.44 -3.94 -3.19
CA ALA A 409 18.80 -4.36 -2.84
C ALA A 409 18.83 -5.31 -1.63
N ARG A 410 17.89 -5.17 -0.71
CA ARG A 410 17.74 -6.12 0.43
C ARG A 410 17.01 -7.41 0.03
N GLU A 411 16.06 -7.31 -0.90
CA GLU A 411 15.35 -8.48 -1.42
C GLU A 411 16.26 -9.40 -2.26
N PHE A 412 17.25 -8.81 -2.92
CA PHE A 412 18.21 -9.54 -3.78
C PHE A 412 19.65 -9.15 -3.42
N PRO A 413 20.18 -9.66 -2.29
CA PRO A 413 21.54 -9.35 -1.86
C PRO A 413 22.57 -9.67 -2.96
N GLY A 414 23.48 -8.73 -3.22
CA GLY A 414 24.53 -8.87 -4.24
C GLY A 414 24.10 -8.56 -5.68
N SER A 415 22.80 -8.45 -5.98
CA SER A 415 22.31 -8.18 -7.34
C SER A 415 22.25 -6.69 -7.68
N TYR A 416 22.06 -5.84 -6.68
CA TYR A 416 21.92 -4.39 -6.83
C TYR A 416 22.86 -3.67 -5.85
N ALA A 417 23.90 -3.02 -6.40
CA ALA A 417 24.86 -2.28 -5.60
C ALA A 417 24.30 -0.94 -5.14
N LEU A 418 24.69 -0.50 -3.93
CA LEU A 418 24.31 0.79 -3.36
C LEU A 418 25.53 1.71 -3.20
N ASP A 419 25.35 3.02 -3.44
CA ASP A 419 26.22 4.12 -3.05
C ASP A 419 25.50 4.99 -2.00
N GLY A 420 25.79 4.74 -0.72
CA GLY A 420 25.06 5.30 0.39
C GLY A 420 23.59 4.83 0.39
N LYS A 421 22.65 5.76 0.30
CA LYS A 421 21.21 5.45 0.28
C LYS A 421 20.61 5.27 -1.12
N TYR A 422 21.39 5.46 -2.19
CA TYR A 422 20.94 5.32 -3.57
C TYR A 422 21.54 4.08 -4.22
N PHE A 423 20.99 3.66 -5.34
CA PHE A 423 21.65 2.68 -6.18
C PHE A 423 22.95 3.26 -6.77
N ALA A 424 23.97 2.42 -6.88
CA ALA A 424 25.22 2.77 -7.55
C ALA A 424 24.99 2.94 -9.06
N ALA A 425 25.77 3.81 -9.70
CA ALA A 425 25.69 4.08 -11.13
C ALA A 425 26.89 3.55 -11.90
N VAL A 426 26.65 3.21 -13.17
CA VAL A 426 27.68 2.89 -14.17
C VAL A 426 27.51 3.74 -15.42
N ASP A 427 28.56 3.91 -16.17
CA ASP A 427 28.54 4.53 -17.51
C ASP A 427 28.05 3.55 -18.59
N GLU A 428 27.98 4.00 -19.84
CA GLU A 428 27.55 3.17 -20.97
C GLU A 428 28.54 2.02 -21.30
N ALA A 429 29.75 2.06 -20.77
CA ALA A 429 30.76 0.98 -20.88
C ALA A 429 30.71 0.01 -19.68
N GLY A 430 29.91 0.32 -18.64
CA GLY A 430 29.79 -0.49 -17.42
C GLY A 430 30.76 -0.10 -16.30
N ASN A 431 31.55 0.99 -16.45
CA ASN A 431 32.44 1.43 -15.39
C ASN A 431 31.67 2.19 -14.30
N PRO A 432 32.04 2.02 -13.02
CA PRO A 432 31.43 2.76 -11.93
C PRO A 432 31.58 4.28 -12.08
N VAL A 433 30.51 5.03 -11.88
CA VAL A 433 30.49 6.49 -11.92
C VAL A 433 29.68 7.06 -10.73
N LYS A 434 29.91 8.34 -10.44
CA LYS A 434 29.17 9.05 -9.39
C LYS A 434 28.35 10.17 -10.00
N PRO A 435 27.01 10.02 -10.05
CA PRO A 435 26.12 11.08 -10.52
C PRO A 435 26.20 12.34 -9.65
N GLU A 436 26.04 13.51 -10.28
CA GLU A 436 25.87 14.77 -9.55
C GLU A 436 24.67 14.70 -8.60
N LYS A 437 24.84 15.11 -7.34
CA LYS A 437 23.75 15.11 -6.37
C LYS A 437 22.86 16.34 -6.51
N SER A 438 21.54 16.15 -6.40
CA SER A 438 20.52 17.23 -6.38
C SER A 438 20.53 18.16 -7.60
N ALA A 439 21.00 17.70 -8.75
CA ALA A 439 21.10 18.46 -9.99
C ALA A 439 19.94 18.09 -10.94
N ALA A 440 18.94 18.96 -11.09
CA ALA A 440 17.83 18.71 -12.03
C ALA A 440 18.27 18.64 -13.50
N LYS A 441 19.44 19.21 -13.83
CA LYS A 441 20.06 19.17 -15.13
C LYS A 441 21.56 18.87 -14.95
N PRO A 442 21.94 17.62 -14.66
CA PRO A 442 23.35 17.25 -14.56
C PRO A 442 24.06 17.40 -15.91
N ALA A 443 25.37 17.64 -15.90
CA ALA A 443 26.14 17.73 -17.12
C ALA A 443 26.07 16.43 -17.95
N VAL A 444 26.05 15.29 -17.29
CA VAL A 444 25.86 13.95 -17.88
C VAL A 444 24.76 13.22 -17.15
N ALA A 445 23.77 12.73 -17.88
CA ALA A 445 22.69 11.90 -17.32
C ALA A 445 23.18 10.45 -17.09
N GLN A 446 23.69 10.16 -15.91
CA GLN A 446 24.23 8.84 -15.55
C GLN A 446 23.12 7.95 -14.95
N VAL A 447 22.21 7.48 -15.80
CA VAL A 447 20.99 6.75 -15.38
C VAL A 447 21.12 5.23 -15.40
N LEU A 448 22.27 4.67 -15.77
CA LEU A 448 22.49 3.23 -15.75
C LEU A 448 22.96 2.79 -14.36
N MET A 449 22.42 1.68 -13.86
CA MET A 449 22.84 1.07 -12.60
C MET A 449 23.55 -0.28 -12.81
N LYS A 450 23.30 -0.95 -13.93
CA LYS A 450 23.92 -2.23 -14.25
C LYS A 450 23.98 -2.45 -15.75
N ARG A 451 25.07 -3.04 -16.20
CA ARG A 451 25.17 -3.64 -17.53
C ARG A 451 25.50 -5.13 -17.37
N GLU A 452 24.76 -5.95 -18.06
CA GLU A 452 25.00 -7.41 -18.11
C GLU A 452 26.07 -7.70 -19.20
N ASP A 453 26.72 -8.86 -19.10
CA ASP A 453 27.79 -9.27 -20.04
C ASP A 453 27.31 -9.37 -21.49
N ASP A 454 26.03 -9.67 -21.69
CA ASP A 454 25.40 -9.74 -23.01
C ASP A 454 24.92 -8.39 -23.57
N GLY A 455 25.20 -7.29 -22.84
CA GLY A 455 24.86 -5.92 -23.20
C GLY A 455 23.47 -5.46 -22.77
N ARG A 456 22.63 -6.31 -22.16
CA ARG A 456 21.40 -5.88 -21.49
C ARG A 456 21.73 -4.96 -20.34
N SER A 457 20.79 -4.12 -19.94
CA SER A 457 21.08 -3.12 -18.92
C SER A 457 19.86 -2.76 -18.11
N ILE A 458 20.11 -2.30 -16.87
CA ILE A 458 19.11 -1.77 -15.95
C ILE A 458 19.42 -0.30 -15.72
N SER A 459 18.42 0.55 -15.86
CA SER A 459 18.48 1.98 -15.55
C SER A 459 17.54 2.35 -14.40
N TYR A 460 17.72 3.56 -13.83
CA TYR A 460 16.92 4.04 -12.71
C TYR A 460 16.66 5.54 -12.81
N PHE A 461 15.45 5.96 -12.40
CA PHE A 461 14.91 7.30 -12.64
C PHE A 461 14.11 7.79 -11.43
N GLY A 462 13.95 9.12 -11.36
CA GLY A 462 13.15 9.75 -10.29
C GLY A 462 13.83 9.72 -8.92
N ASP A 463 13.06 9.48 -7.88
CA ASP A 463 13.54 9.60 -6.49
C ASP A 463 14.55 8.52 -6.06
N VAL A 464 14.73 7.48 -6.83
CA VAL A 464 15.80 6.50 -6.58
C VAL A 464 17.16 6.94 -7.14
N HIS A 465 17.18 8.04 -7.90
CA HIS A 465 18.40 8.60 -8.51
C HIS A 465 18.92 9.82 -7.75
N PRO A 466 20.22 9.90 -7.36
CA PRO A 466 20.75 10.97 -6.50
C PRO A 466 20.65 12.38 -7.10
N SER A 467 20.67 12.52 -8.44
CA SER A 467 20.50 13.82 -9.09
C SER A 467 19.07 14.34 -9.04
N TYR A 468 18.09 13.45 -9.13
CA TYR A 468 16.69 13.82 -9.40
C TYR A 468 15.74 13.63 -8.20
N PHE A 469 16.25 13.19 -7.07
CA PHE A 469 15.47 13.03 -5.85
C PHE A 469 14.78 14.33 -5.41
N GLY A 470 13.52 14.24 -4.95
CA GLY A 470 12.88 15.24 -4.11
C GLY A 470 11.68 15.97 -4.68
N ASN A 471 11.32 15.85 -5.95
CA ASN A 471 10.05 16.35 -6.49
C ASN A 471 9.70 15.80 -7.86
N VAL A 472 8.44 15.96 -8.25
CA VAL A 472 7.85 15.45 -9.50
C VAL A 472 8.54 16.02 -10.75
N VAL A 473 8.84 17.31 -10.76
CA VAL A 473 9.51 17.96 -11.92
C VAL A 473 10.88 17.33 -12.18
N LYS A 474 11.64 17.06 -11.12
CA LYS A 474 12.91 16.34 -11.23
C LYS A 474 12.72 14.89 -11.70
N ALA A 475 11.69 14.22 -11.23
CA ALA A 475 11.38 12.86 -11.66
C ALA A 475 11.09 12.80 -13.17
N MET A 476 10.27 13.71 -13.69
CA MET A 476 10.03 13.85 -15.14
C MET A 476 11.30 14.26 -15.90
N ALA A 477 12.11 15.18 -15.33
CA ALA A 477 13.40 15.59 -15.92
C ALA A 477 14.37 14.42 -16.05
N SER A 478 14.40 13.49 -15.09
CA SER A 478 15.25 12.29 -15.15
C SER A 478 14.94 11.45 -16.37
N ALA A 479 13.66 11.23 -16.65
CA ALA A 479 13.19 10.49 -17.81
C ALA A 479 13.54 11.19 -19.12
N LYS A 480 13.26 12.52 -19.19
CA LYS A 480 13.56 13.32 -20.40
C LYS A 480 15.06 13.39 -20.71
N GLN A 481 15.92 13.44 -19.70
CA GLN A 481 17.38 13.52 -19.91
C GLN A 481 18.01 12.14 -20.07
N GLY A 482 17.43 11.11 -19.46
CA GLY A 482 18.00 9.78 -19.45
C GLY A 482 17.52 8.86 -20.58
N TYR A 483 16.35 9.10 -21.21
CA TYR A 483 15.89 8.22 -22.29
C TYR A 483 16.89 8.11 -23.46
N PRO A 484 17.67 9.17 -23.84
CA PRO A 484 18.66 9.01 -24.91
C PRO A 484 19.80 8.05 -24.53
N VAL A 485 20.14 7.95 -23.25
CA VAL A 485 21.12 6.95 -22.75
C VAL A 485 20.56 5.55 -22.96
N VAL A 486 19.31 5.32 -22.57
CA VAL A 486 18.63 4.02 -22.75
C VAL A 486 18.59 3.65 -24.26
N SER A 487 18.19 4.58 -25.12
CA SER A 487 18.14 4.34 -26.57
C SER A 487 19.52 4.03 -27.18
N ARG A 488 20.60 4.67 -26.70
CA ARG A 488 21.95 4.36 -27.16
C ARG A 488 22.43 2.97 -26.74
N VAL A 489 22.20 2.58 -25.46
CA VAL A 489 22.59 1.23 -25.03
C VAL A 489 21.75 0.14 -25.70
N LEU A 490 20.49 0.42 -25.99
CA LEU A 490 19.66 -0.48 -26.81
C LEU A 490 20.17 -0.58 -28.24
N ALA A 491 20.63 0.50 -28.84
CA ALA A 491 21.17 0.51 -30.19
C ALA A 491 22.49 -0.28 -30.31
N SER A 492 23.24 -0.47 -29.22
CA SER A 492 24.52 -1.18 -29.20
C SER A 492 24.41 -2.71 -29.33
N ARG A 493 23.21 -3.28 -29.28
CA ARG A 493 22.98 -4.73 -29.42
C ARG A 493 21.79 -5.03 -30.34
N ALA A 494 21.72 -6.26 -30.84
CA ALA A 494 20.54 -6.73 -31.57
C ALA A 494 19.36 -6.92 -30.59
N PRO A 495 18.08 -6.81 -31.03
CA PRO A 495 16.93 -7.15 -30.22
C PRO A 495 16.98 -8.60 -29.74
N GLU A 496 16.55 -8.88 -28.50
CA GLU A 496 16.55 -10.23 -27.94
C GLU A 496 15.61 -11.17 -28.70
N GLN A 497 14.44 -10.67 -29.05
CA GLN A 497 13.46 -11.41 -29.84
C GLN A 497 13.01 -10.59 -31.04
N ALA A 498 13.12 -11.18 -32.21
CA ALA A 498 12.45 -10.63 -33.39
C ALA A 498 10.93 -10.81 -33.25
N GLY A 499 10.15 -9.81 -33.61
CA GLY A 499 8.70 -9.91 -33.61
C GLY A 499 7.98 -8.58 -33.39
N ASN A 500 6.69 -8.59 -33.68
CA ASN A 500 5.80 -7.44 -33.54
C ASN A 500 5.60 -7.06 -32.06
N GLY A 501 5.81 -5.79 -31.75
CA GLY A 501 5.63 -5.25 -30.40
C GLY A 501 4.25 -5.51 -29.79
N PRO A 502 3.14 -5.25 -30.50
CA PRO A 502 1.79 -5.55 -30.03
C PRO A 502 1.55 -7.02 -29.66
N ASP A 503 2.04 -7.97 -30.44
CA ASP A 503 1.89 -9.42 -30.13
C ASP A 503 2.70 -9.80 -28.90
N PHE A 504 3.90 -9.23 -28.75
CA PHE A 504 4.69 -9.39 -27.53
C PHE A 504 3.92 -8.91 -26.31
N LEU A 505 3.33 -7.71 -26.35
CA LEU A 505 2.54 -7.15 -25.25
C LEU A 505 1.29 -7.99 -24.91
N ALA A 506 0.57 -8.45 -25.92
CA ALA A 506 -0.62 -9.28 -25.74
C ALA A 506 -0.32 -10.60 -25.02
N SER A 507 0.89 -11.17 -25.24
CA SER A 507 1.33 -12.43 -24.61
C SER A 507 1.38 -12.36 -23.08
N PHE A 508 1.41 -11.16 -22.48
CA PHE A 508 1.46 -10.96 -21.02
C PHE A 508 0.08 -11.05 -20.36
N GLY A 509 -1.02 -10.89 -21.09
CA GLY A 509 -2.37 -10.94 -20.52
C GLY A 509 -2.62 -12.18 -19.68
N ASN A 510 -2.36 -13.36 -20.23
CA ASN A 510 -2.55 -14.63 -19.52
C ASN A 510 -1.57 -14.87 -18.35
N ARG A 511 -0.51 -14.07 -18.24
CA ARG A 511 0.54 -14.21 -17.21
C ARG A 511 0.38 -13.24 -16.07
N LEU A 512 -0.08 -12.00 -16.36
CA LEU A 512 -0.12 -10.89 -15.40
C LEU A 512 -1.52 -10.50 -14.95
N LEU A 513 -2.58 -10.86 -15.71
CA LEU A 513 -3.96 -10.64 -15.26
C LEU A 513 -4.39 -11.81 -14.38
N ALA A 514 -4.74 -11.47 -13.13
CA ALA A 514 -5.23 -12.46 -12.18
C ALA A 514 -6.76 -12.55 -12.25
N THR A 515 -7.28 -13.77 -12.14
CA THR A 515 -8.73 -14.04 -12.13
C THR A 515 -9.08 -15.03 -11.02
N VAL A 516 -10.25 -14.85 -10.43
CA VAL A 516 -10.78 -15.81 -9.45
C VAL A 516 -11.00 -17.15 -10.13
N HIS A 517 -10.42 -18.22 -9.59
CA HIS A 517 -10.64 -19.59 -10.08
C HIS A 517 -11.88 -20.19 -9.41
N HIS A 518 -11.97 -20.15 -8.08
CA HIS A 518 -13.18 -20.46 -7.32
C HIS A 518 -13.12 -19.84 -5.93
N VAL A 519 -14.28 -19.80 -5.26
CA VAL A 519 -14.44 -19.36 -3.88
C VAL A 519 -15.14 -20.47 -3.13
N GLU A 520 -14.59 -20.87 -1.98
CA GLU A 520 -15.15 -21.93 -1.13
C GLU A 520 -15.34 -21.43 0.30
N ARG A 521 -16.50 -21.70 0.86
CA ARG A 521 -16.77 -21.42 2.28
C ARG A 521 -16.37 -22.62 3.12
N LEU A 522 -15.23 -22.51 3.80
CA LEU A 522 -14.65 -23.59 4.61
C LEU A 522 -15.38 -23.75 5.95
N THR A 523 -15.79 -22.63 6.56
CA THR A 523 -16.54 -22.59 7.82
C THR A 523 -17.58 -21.45 7.77
N PRO A 524 -18.47 -21.29 8.74
CA PRO A 524 -19.41 -20.17 8.73
C PRO A 524 -18.78 -18.78 8.58
N THR A 525 -17.50 -18.62 8.93
CA THR A 525 -16.79 -17.33 8.91
C THR A 525 -15.46 -17.34 8.14
N ILE A 526 -15.08 -18.48 7.55
CA ILE A 526 -13.80 -18.61 6.81
C ILE A 526 -14.09 -18.96 5.36
N VAL A 527 -13.48 -18.20 4.46
CA VAL A 527 -13.62 -18.33 3.01
C VAL A 527 -12.25 -18.51 2.38
N GLU A 528 -12.11 -19.50 1.50
CA GLU A 528 -10.96 -19.67 0.64
C GLU A 528 -11.24 -19.03 -0.73
N VAL A 529 -10.31 -18.23 -1.21
CA VAL A 529 -10.31 -17.67 -2.56
C VAL A 529 -9.12 -18.24 -3.30
N VAL A 530 -9.37 -19.00 -4.35
CA VAL A 530 -8.34 -19.51 -5.24
C VAL A 530 -8.28 -18.63 -6.48
N VAL A 531 -7.10 -18.08 -6.74
CA VAL A 531 -6.86 -17.13 -7.83
C VAL A 531 -5.89 -17.73 -8.83
N ARG A 532 -6.23 -17.64 -10.11
CA ARG A 532 -5.29 -17.96 -11.19
C ARG A 532 -4.38 -16.76 -11.40
N ALA A 533 -3.10 -16.91 -11.05
CA ALA A 533 -2.06 -15.89 -11.14
C ALA A 533 -0.68 -16.56 -11.36
N PRO A 534 -0.36 -16.99 -12.59
CA PRO A 534 0.74 -17.92 -12.85
C PRO A 534 2.11 -17.43 -12.37
N LEU A 535 2.46 -16.16 -12.61
CA LEU A 535 3.76 -15.63 -12.17
C LEU A 535 3.83 -15.47 -10.64
N ALA A 536 2.73 -15.11 -10.00
CA ALA A 536 2.65 -15.02 -8.55
C ALA A 536 2.77 -16.42 -7.90
N ALA A 537 2.11 -17.45 -8.47
CA ALA A 537 2.20 -18.82 -8.00
C ALA A 537 3.61 -19.41 -8.13
N ALA A 538 4.29 -19.13 -9.25
CA ALA A 538 5.60 -19.68 -9.54
C ALA A 538 6.68 -19.33 -8.51
N ARG A 539 6.56 -18.17 -7.86
CA ARG A 539 7.59 -17.59 -6.98
C ARG A 539 7.27 -17.71 -5.49
N PHE A 540 6.09 -18.15 -5.13
CA PHE A 540 5.72 -18.28 -3.72
C PHE A 540 6.69 -19.17 -2.94
N GLN A 541 7.05 -18.69 -1.75
CA GLN A 541 7.75 -19.44 -0.71
C GLN A 541 6.94 -19.39 0.59
N PRO A 542 7.02 -20.46 1.43
CA PRO A 542 6.27 -20.49 2.69
C PRO A 542 6.52 -19.27 3.57
N GLY A 543 5.48 -18.76 4.20
CA GLY A 543 5.50 -17.54 5.02
C GLY A 543 5.27 -16.25 4.25
N GLN A 544 5.41 -16.23 2.92
CA GLN A 544 5.11 -15.05 2.13
C GLN A 544 3.60 -14.82 2.00
N PHE A 545 3.23 -13.61 1.61
CA PHE A 545 1.84 -13.17 1.51
C PHE A 545 1.56 -12.37 0.25
N TYR A 546 0.28 -12.09 0.02
CA TYR A 546 -0.24 -11.38 -1.13
C TYR A 546 -1.15 -10.23 -0.71
N ARG A 547 -1.39 -9.28 -1.60
CA ARG A 547 -2.46 -8.30 -1.45
C ARG A 547 -3.55 -8.57 -2.48
N LEU A 548 -4.76 -8.91 -1.99
CA LEU A 548 -5.95 -9.14 -2.81
C LEU A 548 -6.83 -7.88 -2.85
N GLN A 549 -7.33 -7.52 -4.04
CA GLN A 549 -8.31 -6.45 -4.27
C GLN A 549 -9.20 -6.78 -5.47
N ASN A 550 -10.47 -6.37 -5.40
CA ASN A 550 -11.32 -6.31 -6.58
C ASN A 550 -11.15 -4.95 -7.29
N PHE A 551 -11.68 -4.82 -8.50
CA PHE A 551 -11.72 -3.55 -9.23
C PHE A 551 -12.96 -2.75 -8.83
N GLU A 552 -12.80 -1.44 -8.58
CA GLU A 552 -13.88 -0.51 -8.27
C GLU A 552 -14.92 -0.47 -9.41
N THR A 553 -14.45 -0.42 -10.64
CA THR A 553 -15.28 -0.38 -11.85
C THR A 553 -16.17 -1.61 -12.04
N ARG A 554 -15.88 -2.72 -11.34
CA ARG A 554 -16.61 -3.99 -11.37
C ARG A 554 -17.26 -4.36 -10.05
N ALA A 555 -17.03 -3.56 -9.01
CA ALA A 555 -17.57 -3.81 -7.69
C ALA A 555 -19.09 -3.62 -7.66
N PRO A 556 -19.86 -4.51 -7.01
CA PRO A 556 -21.29 -4.31 -6.85
C PRO A 556 -21.58 -3.08 -6.00
N GLU A 557 -22.74 -2.51 -6.19
CA GLU A 557 -23.24 -1.38 -5.40
C GLU A 557 -24.48 -1.79 -4.63
N ALA A 558 -24.55 -1.40 -3.36
CA ALA A 558 -25.69 -1.62 -2.50
C ALA A 558 -25.85 -0.47 -1.50
N GLN A 559 -27.06 0.01 -1.30
CA GLN A 559 -27.38 1.13 -0.39
C GLN A 559 -26.50 2.37 -0.68
N GLY A 560 -26.26 2.70 -1.96
CA GLY A 560 -25.39 3.80 -2.37
C GLY A 560 -23.92 3.62 -2.01
N THR A 561 -23.50 2.38 -1.71
CA THR A 561 -22.12 2.07 -1.36
C THR A 561 -21.54 1.10 -2.38
N ARG A 562 -20.39 1.46 -2.94
CA ARG A 562 -19.60 0.61 -3.82
C ARG A 562 -18.77 -0.35 -2.99
N LEU A 563 -18.98 -1.65 -3.20
CA LEU A 563 -18.34 -2.71 -2.42
C LEU A 563 -16.93 -3.02 -2.97
N GLN A 564 -16.11 -1.99 -3.01
CA GLN A 564 -14.70 -2.08 -3.35
C GLN A 564 -13.89 -2.52 -2.13
N MET A 565 -13.01 -3.51 -2.32
CA MET A 565 -12.11 -3.98 -1.27
C MET A 565 -10.95 -3.00 -1.09
N GLU A 566 -10.62 -2.66 0.14
CA GLU A 566 -9.30 -2.17 0.50
C GLU A 566 -8.26 -3.27 0.22
N GLY A 567 -6.99 -2.93 0.16
CA GLY A 567 -5.96 -3.94 -0.04
C GLY A 567 -5.87 -4.91 1.14
N LEU A 568 -6.30 -6.15 0.94
CA LEU A 568 -6.20 -7.20 1.96
C LEU A 568 -4.84 -7.88 1.86
N ALA A 569 -4.00 -7.71 2.89
CA ALA A 569 -2.79 -8.51 3.05
C ALA A 569 -3.19 -9.91 3.55
N MET A 570 -3.00 -10.92 2.71
CA MET A 570 -3.41 -12.29 2.97
C MET A 570 -2.25 -13.25 2.74
N THR A 571 -2.02 -14.14 3.67
CA THR A 571 -0.98 -15.14 3.51
C THR A 571 -1.36 -16.17 2.47
N GLY A 572 -0.41 -16.58 1.65
CA GLY A 572 -0.56 -17.70 0.73
C GLY A 572 -0.71 -18.99 1.53
N ALA A 573 -1.84 -19.67 1.38
CA ALA A 573 -2.11 -20.93 2.06
C ALA A 573 -1.43 -22.10 1.32
N TRP A 574 -1.65 -22.18 0.01
CA TRP A 574 -0.98 -23.13 -0.89
C TRP A 574 -0.91 -22.57 -2.30
N VAL A 575 -0.05 -23.15 -3.12
CA VAL A 575 0.07 -22.85 -4.55
C VAL A 575 0.12 -24.12 -5.38
N ASP A 576 -0.47 -24.05 -6.57
CA ASP A 576 -0.28 -25.03 -7.65
C ASP A 576 0.48 -24.34 -8.78
N ARG A 577 1.79 -24.59 -8.85
CA ARG A 577 2.68 -23.93 -9.82
C ARG A 577 2.40 -24.36 -11.26
N GLU A 578 1.93 -25.59 -11.49
CA GLU A 578 1.64 -26.10 -12.84
C GLU A 578 0.39 -25.42 -13.42
N LYS A 579 -0.66 -25.30 -12.61
CA LYS A 579 -1.90 -24.63 -13.00
C LYS A 579 -1.86 -23.11 -12.81
N GLY A 580 -0.83 -22.60 -12.12
CA GLY A 580 -0.69 -21.17 -11.80
C GLY A 580 -1.75 -20.67 -10.81
N LEU A 581 -2.09 -21.49 -9.81
CA LEU A 581 -3.11 -21.16 -8.81
C LEU A 581 -2.47 -20.76 -7.48
N VAL A 582 -3.07 -19.78 -6.84
CA VAL A 582 -2.72 -19.32 -5.49
C VAL A 582 -3.98 -19.36 -4.63
N SER A 583 -3.92 -20.03 -3.49
CA SER A 583 -4.96 -20.00 -2.47
C SER A 583 -4.64 -18.97 -1.41
N VAL A 584 -5.64 -18.15 -1.05
CA VAL A 584 -5.64 -17.26 0.10
C VAL A 584 -6.90 -17.50 0.93
N ILE A 585 -6.76 -17.49 2.24
CA ILE A 585 -7.87 -17.79 3.16
C ILE A 585 -8.20 -16.55 3.99
N ALA A 586 -9.45 -16.13 3.98
CA ALA A 586 -9.98 -14.97 4.67
C ALA A 586 -10.87 -15.36 5.85
N LEU A 587 -10.70 -14.68 6.98
CA LEU A 587 -11.66 -14.66 8.08
C LEU A 587 -12.57 -13.43 7.94
N GLU A 588 -13.86 -13.64 7.86
CA GLU A 588 -14.87 -12.58 7.79
C GLU A 588 -14.99 -11.86 9.13
N MET A 589 -14.23 -10.78 9.30
CA MET A 589 -14.21 -9.97 10.52
C MET A 589 -14.91 -8.61 10.38
N GLY A 590 -15.55 -8.37 9.25
CA GLY A 590 -16.06 -7.07 8.81
C GLY A 590 -15.18 -6.44 7.74
N GLY A 591 -15.61 -5.36 7.14
CA GLY A 591 -14.86 -4.67 6.09
C GLY A 591 -14.61 -5.55 4.86
N SER A 592 -13.46 -5.32 4.24
CA SER A 592 -13.09 -5.94 2.94
C SER A 592 -13.02 -7.47 2.98
N SER A 593 -12.72 -8.09 4.13
CA SER A 593 -12.64 -9.55 4.24
C SER A 593 -14.00 -10.24 3.98
N ASN A 594 -15.10 -9.58 4.30
CA ASN A 594 -16.46 -10.10 4.02
C ASN A 594 -16.81 -10.08 2.53
N LEU A 595 -16.10 -9.27 1.74
CA LEU A 595 -16.30 -9.19 0.30
C LEU A 595 -15.60 -10.34 -0.45
N CYS A 596 -14.69 -11.07 0.20
CA CYS A 596 -14.06 -12.26 -0.39
C CYS A 596 -15.10 -13.31 -0.81
N ALA A 597 -16.15 -13.50 0.00
CA ALA A 597 -17.24 -14.42 -0.31
C ALA A 597 -18.16 -13.95 -1.45
N MET A 598 -18.01 -12.69 -1.90
CA MET A 598 -18.78 -12.11 -3.00
C MET A 598 -18.09 -12.25 -4.35
N LEU A 599 -16.81 -12.60 -4.38
CA LEU A 599 -16.06 -12.80 -5.62
C LEU A 599 -16.60 -14.00 -6.40
N GLN A 600 -16.57 -13.91 -7.73
CA GLN A 600 -17.11 -14.94 -8.61
C GLN A 600 -16.03 -15.56 -9.49
N PRO A 601 -16.12 -16.86 -9.82
CA PRO A 601 -15.23 -17.49 -10.78
C PRO A 601 -15.18 -16.72 -12.10
N GLY A 602 -13.95 -16.50 -12.61
CA GLY A 602 -13.70 -15.70 -13.81
C GLY A 602 -13.60 -14.19 -13.56
N GLU A 603 -14.01 -13.69 -12.39
CA GLU A 603 -13.90 -12.26 -12.05
C GLU A 603 -12.43 -11.84 -12.01
N PRO A 604 -12.03 -10.77 -12.74
CA PRO A 604 -10.68 -10.25 -12.64
C PRO A 604 -10.46 -9.58 -11.27
N VAL A 605 -9.29 -9.87 -10.69
CA VAL A 605 -8.85 -9.32 -9.40
C VAL A 605 -7.40 -8.89 -9.48
N VAL A 606 -6.94 -8.15 -8.52
CA VAL A 606 -5.52 -7.88 -8.29
C VAL A 606 -5.01 -8.80 -7.18
N LEU A 607 -4.02 -9.62 -7.50
CA LEU A 607 -3.27 -10.44 -6.54
C LEU A 607 -1.80 -10.03 -6.61
N MET A 608 -1.44 -8.97 -5.90
CA MET A 608 -0.07 -8.45 -5.88
C MET A 608 0.79 -9.24 -4.91
N GLY A 609 1.89 -9.77 -5.40
CA GLY A 609 2.84 -10.57 -4.62
C GLY A 609 3.46 -11.70 -5.45
N PRO A 610 4.16 -12.65 -4.81
CA PRO A 610 4.38 -12.74 -3.36
C PRO A 610 5.24 -11.61 -2.81
N THR A 611 5.11 -11.35 -1.51
CA THR A 611 5.87 -10.33 -0.80
C THR A 611 6.24 -10.79 0.61
N GLY A 612 7.13 -10.06 1.28
CA GLY A 612 7.70 -10.44 2.55
C GLY A 612 8.90 -11.39 2.39
N ALA A 613 9.78 -11.40 3.39
CA ALA A 613 10.83 -12.39 3.48
C ALA A 613 10.20 -13.77 3.72
N PRO A 614 10.56 -14.83 2.97
CA PRO A 614 10.08 -16.15 3.29
C PRO A 614 10.51 -16.57 4.69
N THR A 615 9.72 -17.43 5.34
CA THR A 615 10.13 -18.04 6.62
C THR A 615 11.41 -18.84 6.39
N GLU A 616 12.40 -18.62 7.26
CA GLU A 616 13.66 -19.34 7.23
C GLU A 616 13.42 -20.82 7.59
N ILE A 617 13.75 -21.72 6.68
CA ILE A 617 13.59 -23.17 6.84
C ILE A 617 14.98 -23.78 6.97
N GLU A 618 15.38 -24.10 8.21
CA GLU A 618 16.61 -24.82 8.48
C GLU A 618 16.35 -26.33 8.49
N PRO A 619 17.25 -27.14 7.94
CA PRO A 619 17.10 -28.59 7.95
C PRO A 619 17.35 -29.19 9.35
N ASP A 620 16.78 -30.36 9.59
CA ASP A 620 17.02 -31.23 10.75
C ASP A 620 16.71 -30.58 12.13
N GLU A 621 15.86 -29.50 12.17
CA GLU A 621 15.39 -28.90 13.40
C GLU A 621 14.18 -29.65 14.01
N THR A 622 13.97 -29.50 15.31
CA THR A 622 12.69 -29.78 15.96
C THR A 622 11.91 -28.47 16.10
N VAL A 623 10.79 -28.35 15.36
CA VAL A 623 10.03 -27.11 15.24
C VAL A 623 8.68 -27.24 15.95
N MET A 624 8.35 -26.26 16.79
CA MET A 624 7.05 -26.12 17.41
C MET A 624 6.23 -25.03 16.71
N LEU A 625 5.16 -25.42 16.05
CA LEU A 625 4.22 -24.52 15.41
C LEU A 625 3.05 -24.23 16.35
N CYS A 626 2.67 -22.96 16.48
CA CYS A 626 1.60 -22.49 17.35
C CYS A 626 0.61 -21.66 16.54
N GLY A 627 -0.47 -22.27 16.09
CA GLY A 627 -1.49 -21.64 15.24
C GLY A 627 -2.74 -21.24 16.00
N GLY A 628 -3.20 -20.01 15.83
CA GLY A 628 -4.46 -19.53 16.40
C GLY A 628 -5.46 -19.11 15.33
N GLY A 629 -6.60 -19.81 15.24
CA GLY A 629 -7.67 -19.49 14.29
C GLY A 629 -7.17 -19.44 12.83
N LEU A 630 -7.27 -18.26 12.19
CA LEU A 630 -6.81 -18.06 10.82
C LEU A 630 -5.28 -18.26 10.66
N GLY A 631 -4.48 -18.08 11.71
CA GLY A 631 -3.03 -18.30 11.65
C GLY A 631 -2.64 -19.71 11.23
N ASN A 632 -3.52 -20.69 11.41
CA ASN A 632 -3.31 -22.05 10.91
C ASN A 632 -3.22 -22.12 9.38
N ALA A 633 -3.83 -21.20 8.63
CA ALA A 633 -3.77 -21.16 7.17
C ALA A 633 -2.35 -20.92 6.62
N VAL A 634 -1.48 -20.32 7.42
CA VAL A 634 -0.08 -20.05 7.06
C VAL A 634 0.80 -21.23 7.43
N LEU A 635 0.55 -21.78 8.60
CA LEU A 635 1.46 -22.73 9.24
C LEU A 635 1.52 -24.09 8.53
N PHE A 636 0.48 -24.52 7.83
CA PHE A 636 0.58 -25.79 7.14
C PHE A 636 1.56 -25.75 5.94
N SER A 637 1.69 -24.64 5.23
CA SER A 637 2.73 -24.51 4.18
C SER A 637 4.14 -24.46 4.79
N ILE A 638 4.30 -23.79 5.91
CA ILE A 638 5.57 -23.70 6.66
C ILE A 638 5.94 -25.08 7.24
N GLY A 639 5.01 -25.74 7.90
CA GLY A 639 5.23 -27.08 8.49
C GLY A 639 5.59 -28.12 7.43
N ALA A 640 4.90 -28.12 6.27
CA ALA A 640 5.22 -28.99 5.16
C ALA A 640 6.65 -28.76 4.63
N ALA A 641 7.10 -27.48 4.60
CA ALA A 641 8.46 -27.14 4.19
C ALA A 641 9.52 -27.64 5.19
N PHE A 642 9.30 -27.49 6.49
CA PHE A 642 10.20 -28.05 7.52
C PHE A 642 10.30 -29.57 7.44
N ARG A 643 9.16 -30.25 7.28
CA ARG A 643 9.16 -31.72 7.11
C ARG A 643 9.92 -32.14 5.84
N ALA A 644 9.75 -31.42 4.75
CA ALA A 644 10.50 -31.68 3.52
C ALA A 644 12.01 -31.46 3.68
N ALA A 645 12.42 -30.60 4.61
CA ALA A 645 13.81 -30.36 4.99
C ALA A 645 14.37 -31.35 6.03
N GLY A 646 13.60 -32.38 6.45
CA GLY A 646 14.04 -33.40 7.42
C GLY A 646 13.73 -33.05 8.88
N SER A 647 13.13 -31.92 9.16
CA SER A 647 12.79 -31.45 10.50
C SER A 647 11.58 -32.18 11.09
N LYS A 648 11.55 -32.29 12.43
CA LYS A 648 10.41 -32.79 13.19
C LYS A 648 9.45 -31.64 13.50
N VAL A 649 8.15 -31.82 13.29
CA VAL A 649 7.14 -30.78 13.50
C VAL A 649 6.11 -31.19 14.54
N LEU A 650 6.10 -30.47 15.68
CA LEU A 650 5.07 -30.52 16.73
C LEU A 650 4.15 -29.30 16.55
N TYR A 651 2.85 -29.52 16.31
CA TYR A 651 1.91 -28.47 15.97
C TYR A 651 0.79 -28.33 16.99
N PHE A 652 0.67 -27.17 17.62
CA PHE A 652 -0.47 -26.79 18.45
C PHE A 652 -1.45 -25.97 17.60
N ALA A 653 -2.56 -26.58 17.18
CA ALA A 653 -3.58 -25.97 16.31
C ALA A 653 -4.79 -25.53 17.15
N GLY A 654 -4.87 -24.23 17.46
CA GLY A 654 -5.87 -23.63 18.35
C GLY A 654 -7.04 -23.00 17.59
N TYR A 655 -8.27 -23.24 18.09
CA TYR A 655 -9.51 -22.66 17.59
C TYR A 655 -10.42 -22.26 18.75
N LYS A 656 -11.28 -21.26 18.53
CA LYS A 656 -12.26 -20.85 19.54
C LYS A 656 -13.43 -21.82 19.63
N LYS A 657 -13.93 -22.29 18.48
CA LYS A 657 -15.12 -23.15 18.39
C LYS A 657 -14.82 -24.39 17.54
N VAL A 658 -15.56 -25.46 17.82
CA VAL A 658 -15.43 -26.73 17.08
C VAL A 658 -15.70 -26.53 15.58
N GLN A 659 -16.66 -25.70 15.23
CA GLN A 659 -17.02 -25.39 13.83
C GLN A 659 -15.98 -24.53 13.07
N ASP A 660 -14.99 -23.97 13.76
CA ASP A 660 -13.97 -23.11 13.13
C ASP A 660 -12.80 -23.88 12.54
N ARG A 661 -12.75 -25.22 12.76
CA ARG A 661 -11.68 -26.08 12.24
C ARG A 661 -11.84 -26.30 10.73
N TYR A 662 -10.77 -26.11 9.98
CA TYR A 662 -10.72 -26.25 8.52
C TYR A 662 -9.40 -26.86 8.07
N LYS A 663 -9.32 -27.32 6.82
CA LYS A 663 -8.09 -27.85 6.16
C LYS A 663 -7.35 -28.87 7.04
N VAL A 664 -8.08 -29.83 7.60
CA VAL A 664 -7.55 -30.83 8.54
C VAL A 664 -6.46 -31.67 7.86
N ALA A 665 -6.69 -32.13 6.63
CA ALA A 665 -5.75 -32.97 5.90
C ALA A 665 -4.42 -32.24 5.61
N GLU A 666 -4.48 -30.96 5.26
CA GLU A 666 -3.30 -30.12 5.00
C GLU A 666 -2.50 -29.87 6.29
N ILE A 667 -3.19 -29.64 7.42
CA ILE A 667 -2.54 -29.47 8.74
C ILE A 667 -1.90 -30.81 9.19
N GLU A 668 -2.58 -31.94 8.98
CA GLU A 668 -2.05 -33.27 9.28
C GLU A 668 -0.82 -33.62 8.44
N ALA A 669 -0.81 -33.22 7.17
CA ALA A 669 0.35 -33.41 6.29
C ALA A 669 1.55 -32.55 6.71
N ALA A 670 1.29 -31.41 7.37
CA ALA A 670 2.32 -30.44 7.79
C ALA A 670 3.02 -30.81 9.10
N ALA A 671 2.55 -31.83 9.87
CA ALA A 671 3.08 -32.10 11.20
C ALA A 671 3.22 -33.61 11.49
N ASP A 672 4.23 -33.95 12.30
CA ASP A 672 4.38 -35.30 12.82
C ASP A 672 3.38 -35.56 13.95
N ILE A 673 3.19 -34.57 14.82
CA ILE A 673 2.22 -34.61 15.92
C ILE A 673 1.44 -33.31 15.94
N ILE A 674 0.10 -33.40 16.13
CA ILE A 674 -0.76 -32.27 16.34
C ILE A 674 -1.43 -32.37 17.72
N VAL A 675 -1.44 -31.26 18.41
CA VAL A 675 -2.31 -31.05 19.58
C VAL A 675 -3.44 -30.12 19.14
N TRP A 676 -4.61 -30.68 18.95
CA TRP A 676 -5.81 -29.93 18.58
C TRP A 676 -6.40 -29.24 19.80
N CYS A 677 -6.37 -27.91 19.82
CA CYS A 677 -6.85 -27.10 20.93
C CYS A 677 -8.18 -26.42 20.57
N CYS A 678 -9.16 -26.48 21.49
CA CYS A 678 -10.44 -25.79 21.34
C CYS A 678 -10.85 -25.14 22.66
N ASP A 679 -11.25 -23.85 22.62
CA ASP A 679 -11.75 -23.18 23.83
C ASP A 679 -13.13 -23.71 24.28
N GLU A 680 -13.87 -24.40 23.38
CA GLU A 680 -15.25 -24.86 23.57
C GLU A 680 -15.32 -26.39 23.70
N GLN A 681 -16.12 -26.88 24.67
CA GLN A 681 -16.47 -28.30 24.80
C GLN A 681 -17.34 -28.74 23.59
N PRO A 682 -17.19 -30.00 23.10
CA PRO A 682 -16.38 -31.09 23.62
C PRO A 682 -14.94 -31.10 23.15
N GLY A 683 -14.48 -30.09 22.39
CA GLY A 683 -13.18 -30.10 21.75
C GLY A 683 -13.16 -30.91 20.45
N PHE A 684 -11.97 -31.30 19.99
CA PHE A 684 -11.79 -32.05 18.75
C PHE A 684 -11.47 -33.53 19.04
N ALA A 685 -12.00 -34.42 18.21
CA ALA A 685 -11.52 -35.80 18.16
C ALA A 685 -10.36 -35.87 17.16
N PRO A 686 -9.16 -36.34 17.56
CA PRO A 686 -8.04 -36.59 16.63
C PRO A 686 -8.39 -37.68 15.64
N THR A 687 -7.95 -37.53 14.39
CA THR A 687 -8.11 -38.52 13.32
C THR A 687 -6.93 -39.49 13.24
N ARG A 688 -5.74 -39.04 13.70
CA ARG A 688 -4.50 -39.85 13.72
C ARG A 688 -4.19 -40.31 15.16
N PRO A 689 -3.70 -41.53 15.38
CA PRO A 689 -3.47 -42.10 16.71
C PRO A 689 -2.38 -41.37 17.51
N GLN A 690 -1.41 -40.76 16.83
CA GLN A 690 -0.36 -39.98 17.49
C GLN A 690 -0.81 -38.57 17.92
N ASP A 691 -1.91 -38.04 17.37
CA ASP A 691 -2.40 -36.71 17.69
C ASP A 691 -3.09 -36.65 19.06
N ARG A 692 -3.16 -35.47 19.63
CA ARG A 692 -3.78 -35.21 20.93
C ARG A 692 -4.87 -34.16 20.81
N SER A 693 -5.71 -34.07 21.83
CA SER A 693 -6.76 -33.06 21.94
C SER A 693 -6.71 -32.39 23.31
N PHE A 694 -7.00 -31.09 23.33
CA PHE A 694 -7.08 -30.32 24.55
C PHE A 694 -8.22 -29.31 24.48
N VAL A 695 -8.97 -29.19 25.59
CA VAL A 695 -10.01 -28.16 25.75
C VAL A 695 -9.45 -27.05 26.60
N GLY A 696 -9.24 -25.87 25.99
CA GLY A 696 -8.62 -24.70 26.60
C GLY A 696 -7.67 -24.00 25.61
N ASN A 697 -6.95 -22.98 26.10
CA ASN A 697 -6.07 -22.19 25.27
C ASN A 697 -4.74 -22.92 24.96
N ILE A 698 -4.05 -22.42 23.96
CA ILE A 698 -2.85 -23.05 23.40
C ILE A 698 -1.69 -23.15 24.41
N VAL A 699 -1.52 -22.18 25.31
CA VAL A 699 -0.46 -22.21 26.34
C VAL A 699 -0.73 -23.32 27.37
N GLN A 700 -2.00 -23.47 27.78
CA GLN A 700 -2.40 -24.56 28.66
C GLN A 700 -2.23 -25.95 28.01
N ALA A 701 -2.46 -26.00 26.70
CA ALA A 701 -2.25 -27.24 25.94
C ALA A 701 -0.75 -27.61 25.88
N MET A 702 0.14 -26.64 25.67
CA MET A 702 1.58 -26.85 25.70
C MET A 702 2.08 -27.37 27.04
N ASP A 703 1.65 -26.75 28.13
CA ASP A 703 1.98 -27.20 29.51
C ASP A 703 1.47 -28.60 29.78
N SER A 704 0.21 -28.88 29.44
CA SER A 704 -0.40 -30.22 29.61
C SER A 704 0.28 -31.28 28.75
N TYR A 705 0.74 -30.96 27.55
CA TYR A 705 1.52 -31.84 26.69
C TYR A 705 2.89 -32.12 27.31
N ALA A 706 3.59 -31.10 27.75
CA ALA A 706 4.92 -31.22 28.36
C ALA A 706 4.93 -32.07 29.62
N GLU A 707 3.82 -32.05 30.39
CA GLU A 707 3.64 -32.86 31.60
C GLU A 707 3.14 -34.29 31.34
N GLY A 708 2.90 -34.66 30.09
CA GLY A 708 2.37 -35.96 29.69
C GLY A 708 0.91 -36.18 30.06
N ARG A 709 0.17 -35.11 30.44
CA ARG A 709 -1.27 -35.20 30.78
C ARG A 709 -2.13 -35.53 29.59
N LEU A 710 -1.65 -35.34 28.37
CA LEU A 710 -2.37 -35.64 27.12
C LEU A 710 -2.00 -37.03 26.57
N GLY A 711 -1.17 -37.79 27.22
CA GLY A 711 -0.66 -39.10 26.82
C GLY A 711 0.85 -39.11 26.59
N GLU A 712 1.34 -40.06 25.76
CA GLU A 712 2.77 -40.18 25.48
C GLU A 712 3.32 -38.93 24.77
N VAL A 713 4.44 -38.40 25.29
CA VAL A 713 5.18 -37.27 24.71
C VAL A 713 6.22 -37.83 23.71
N THR A 714 5.88 -37.85 22.44
CA THR A 714 6.73 -38.38 21.37
C THR A 714 7.81 -37.39 20.94
N ILE A 715 7.49 -36.07 20.94
CA ILE A 715 8.44 -35.00 20.68
C ILE A 715 8.51 -34.12 21.96
N PRO A 716 9.52 -34.29 22.78
CA PRO A 716 9.68 -33.51 24.01
C PRO A 716 9.94 -32.03 23.70
N LEU A 717 9.41 -31.13 24.52
CA LEU A 717 9.64 -29.67 24.36
C LEU A 717 11.11 -29.30 24.56
N GLU A 718 11.87 -30.11 25.32
CA GLU A 718 13.31 -29.97 25.53
C GLU A 718 14.15 -30.17 24.25
N GLU A 719 13.58 -30.77 23.18
CA GLU A 719 14.18 -30.91 21.85
C GLU A 719 13.92 -29.73 20.94
N VAL A 720 12.96 -28.84 21.25
CA VAL A 720 12.52 -27.77 20.36
C VAL A 720 13.63 -26.74 20.14
N ASP A 721 14.02 -26.57 18.88
CA ASP A 721 15.00 -25.59 18.42
C ASP A 721 14.35 -24.27 18.04
N ARG A 722 13.15 -24.34 17.43
CA ARG A 722 12.43 -23.19 16.86
C ARG A 722 10.95 -23.21 17.23
N ILE A 723 10.42 -22.05 17.60
CA ILE A 723 9.00 -21.80 17.83
C ILE A 723 8.50 -20.80 16.81
N ILE A 724 7.41 -21.12 16.12
CA ILE A 724 6.75 -20.19 15.18
C ILE A 724 5.29 -20.03 15.62
N ALA A 725 4.93 -18.82 16.04
CA ALA A 725 3.59 -18.50 16.52
C ALA A 725 2.87 -17.58 15.50
N ILE A 726 1.70 -18.00 15.03
CA ILE A 726 0.88 -17.21 14.10
C ILE A 726 -0.57 -17.21 14.56
N GLY A 727 -1.10 -16.02 14.80
CA GLY A 727 -2.47 -15.85 15.28
C GLY A 727 -2.74 -14.41 15.73
N SER A 728 -3.62 -14.22 16.70
CA SER A 728 -3.84 -12.89 17.27
C SER A 728 -2.60 -12.39 18.02
N ASP A 729 -2.42 -11.06 18.07
CA ASP A 729 -1.38 -10.40 18.86
C ASP A 729 -1.35 -10.89 20.31
N ARG A 730 -2.53 -11.08 20.91
CA ARG A 730 -2.66 -11.60 22.28
C ARG A 730 -2.15 -13.03 22.42
N MET A 731 -2.43 -13.90 21.47
CA MET A 731 -1.97 -15.29 21.49
C MET A 731 -0.45 -15.36 21.30
N MET A 732 0.10 -14.64 20.34
CA MET A 732 1.54 -14.59 20.09
C MET A 732 2.29 -14.02 21.31
N ALA A 733 1.78 -12.95 21.92
CA ALA A 733 2.32 -12.39 23.16
C ALA A 733 2.24 -13.40 24.34
N ALA A 734 1.16 -14.19 24.42
CA ALA A 734 1.03 -15.22 25.46
C ALA A 734 2.05 -16.35 25.27
N VAL A 735 2.28 -16.82 24.04
CA VAL A 735 3.33 -17.80 23.72
C VAL A 735 4.71 -17.22 24.07
N GLY A 736 4.98 -15.96 23.67
CA GLY A 736 6.21 -15.26 23.99
C GLY A 736 6.50 -15.20 25.50
N ARG A 737 5.51 -14.90 26.34
CA ARG A 737 5.66 -14.91 27.80
C ARG A 737 5.81 -16.32 28.36
N ALA A 738 4.98 -17.25 27.92
CA ALA A 738 4.95 -18.62 28.44
C ALA A 738 6.32 -19.32 28.32
N ARG A 739 7.09 -19.06 27.27
CA ARG A 739 8.42 -19.62 27.05
C ARG A 739 9.46 -19.18 28.11
N HIS A 740 9.26 -18.04 28.74
CA HIS A 740 10.11 -17.53 29.84
C HIS A 740 9.55 -17.83 31.22
N GLU A 741 8.29 -18.24 31.31
CA GLU A 741 7.58 -18.52 32.57
C GLU A 741 7.29 -20.01 32.70
N VAL A 742 6.06 -20.45 32.46
CA VAL A 742 5.57 -21.81 32.70
C VAL A 742 6.29 -22.88 31.87
N LEU A 743 6.67 -22.56 30.62
CA LEU A 743 7.37 -23.51 29.75
C LEU A 743 8.90 -23.46 29.86
N LYS A 744 9.48 -22.50 30.58
CA LYS A 744 10.94 -22.34 30.69
C LYS A 744 11.67 -23.60 31.16
N PRO A 745 11.18 -24.36 32.18
CA PRO A 745 11.86 -25.57 32.61
C PRO A 745 11.78 -26.74 31.62
N ARG A 746 10.93 -26.64 30.63
CA ARG A 746 10.59 -27.67 29.65
C ARG A 746 11.12 -27.40 28.24
N LEU A 747 11.61 -26.19 27.98
CA LEU A 747 12.14 -25.80 26.68
C LEU A 747 13.69 -25.86 26.69
N LYS A 748 14.24 -26.09 25.52
CA LYS A 748 15.68 -25.97 25.27
C LYS A 748 16.15 -24.55 25.65
N PRO A 749 17.24 -24.41 26.43
CA PRO A 749 17.71 -23.09 26.92
C PRO A 749 17.96 -22.08 25.82
N HIS A 750 18.42 -22.52 24.64
CA HIS A 750 18.72 -21.70 23.47
C HIS A 750 17.82 -22.11 22.29
N HIS A 751 16.57 -21.78 22.35
CA HIS A 751 15.63 -21.92 21.24
C HIS A 751 15.30 -20.57 20.61
N PHE A 752 15.07 -20.54 19.30
CA PHE A 752 14.66 -19.36 18.57
C PHE A 752 13.13 -19.26 18.54
N ALA A 753 12.56 -18.06 18.65
CA ALA A 753 11.12 -17.90 18.63
C ALA A 753 10.69 -16.66 17.85
N VAL A 754 9.84 -16.87 16.85
CA VAL A 754 9.28 -15.82 15.99
C VAL A 754 7.77 -15.85 15.99
N GLY A 755 7.19 -14.65 15.76
CA GLY A 755 5.78 -14.51 15.41
C GLY A 755 5.65 -13.90 14.03
N SER A 756 4.76 -14.44 13.20
CA SER A 756 4.45 -13.82 11.91
C SER A 756 3.39 -12.75 12.09
N ILE A 757 3.81 -11.49 11.98
CA ILE A 757 2.96 -10.32 12.25
C ILE A 757 2.44 -9.74 10.95
N ASN A 758 1.17 -9.97 10.70
CA ASN A 758 0.45 -9.38 9.57
C ASN A 758 -0.29 -8.13 10.04
N SER A 759 0.21 -6.96 9.64
CA SER A 759 -0.40 -5.65 9.89
C SER A 759 -1.14 -5.14 8.66
N PRO A 760 -2.10 -4.20 8.80
CA PRO A 760 -2.69 -3.52 7.65
C PRO A 760 -1.62 -2.92 6.74
N MET A 761 -1.78 -3.04 5.42
CA MET A 761 -0.82 -2.61 4.41
C MET A 761 -1.55 -2.18 3.15
N GLN A 762 -1.26 -1.00 2.62
CA GLN A 762 -1.98 -0.47 1.47
C GLN A 762 -1.09 -0.12 0.27
N CYS A 763 0.24 0.00 0.46
CA CYS A 763 1.17 0.28 -0.65
C CYS A 763 1.52 -0.99 -1.44
N MET A 764 2.52 -0.90 -2.34
CA MET A 764 3.07 -2.05 -3.05
C MET A 764 3.99 -2.93 -2.16
N MET A 765 3.86 -2.82 -0.85
CA MET A 765 4.59 -3.59 0.16
C MET A 765 6.12 -3.45 0.03
N LYS A 766 6.56 -2.21 -0.14
CA LYS A 766 7.95 -1.75 -0.23
C LYS A 766 8.25 -0.66 0.81
N GLU A 767 7.64 -0.75 2.00
CA GLU A 767 7.83 0.17 3.15
C GLU A 767 7.34 1.62 2.92
N ILE A 768 6.55 1.90 1.89
CA ILE A 768 6.24 3.27 1.44
C ILE A 768 5.17 3.95 2.31
N CYS A 769 4.07 3.26 2.64
CA CYS A 769 2.99 3.87 3.41
C CYS A 769 3.28 3.96 4.92
N ALA A 770 4.16 3.12 5.44
CA ALA A 770 4.44 2.97 6.88
C ALA A 770 3.22 2.61 7.76
N GLN A 771 2.14 2.10 7.18
CA GLN A 771 1.00 1.59 7.94
C GLN A 771 1.42 0.37 8.80
N CYS A 772 2.29 -0.49 8.24
CA CYS A 772 2.83 -1.68 8.90
C CYS A 772 4.07 -1.42 9.78
N LEU A 773 4.44 -0.17 10.03
CA LEU A 773 5.59 0.20 10.85
C LEU A 773 5.38 -0.17 12.31
N GLN A 774 6.38 -0.80 12.94
CA GLN A 774 6.33 -1.27 14.33
C GLN A 774 7.65 -0.99 15.05
N PRO A 775 7.61 -0.69 16.37
CA PRO A 775 8.81 -0.63 17.18
C PRO A 775 9.18 -2.03 17.66
N HIS A 776 10.46 -2.32 17.65
CA HIS A 776 11.09 -3.40 18.35
C HIS A 776 11.90 -2.85 19.52
N LYS A 777 11.85 -3.51 20.65
CA LYS A 777 12.64 -3.18 21.83
C LYS A 777 13.57 -4.34 22.16
N ASP A 778 14.86 -4.08 22.12
CA ASP A 778 15.84 -5.09 22.50
C ASP A 778 15.70 -5.43 23.99
N PRO A 779 15.49 -6.71 24.36
CA PRO A 779 15.24 -7.09 25.77
C PRO A 779 16.47 -6.95 26.66
N VAL A 780 17.67 -6.86 26.09
CA VAL A 780 18.94 -6.77 26.84
C VAL A 780 19.39 -5.31 26.98
N THR A 781 19.44 -4.58 25.86
CA THR A 781 19.93 -3.20 25.82
C THR A 781 18.85 -2.17 26.09
N GLY A 782 17.57 -2.52 25.88
CA GLY A 782 16.43 -1.59 25.93
C GLY A 782 16.35 -0.64 24.74
N GLU A 783 17.24 -0.78 23.74
CA GLU A 783 17.27 0.05 22.53
C GLU A 783 16.03 -0.20 21.67
N THR A 784 15.45 0.89 21.13
CA THR A 784 14.32 0.81 20.23
C THR A 784 14.79 0.86 18.78
N SER A 785 14.32 -0.08 17.97
CA SER A 785 14.47 -0.08 16.52
C SER A 785 13.09 -0.13 15.83
N TYR A 786 13.06 0.09 14.54
CA TYR A 786 11.79 0.14 13.79
C TYR A 786 11.81 -0.85 12.64
N VAL A 787 10.75 -1.62 12.49
CA VAL A 787 10.58 -2.62 11.43
C VAL A 787 9.30 -2.39 10.64
N PHE A 788 9.30 -2.84 9.39
CA PHE A 788 8.15 -2.84 8.51
C PHE A 788 7.72 -4.29 8.25
N SER A 789 6.54 -4.68 8.73
CA SER A 789 6.02 -6.04 8.58
C SER A 789 5.80 -6.45 7.12
N CYS A 790 5.66 -5.51 6.21
CA CYS A 790 5.55 -5.82 4.77
C CYS A 790 6.84 -6.40 4.17
N PHE A 791 7.96 -6.29 4.86
CA PHE A 791 9.22 -6.93 4.50
C PHE A 791 9.59 -8.01 5.53
N ASN A 792 9.53 -7.69 6.84
CA ASN A 792 9.89 -8.58 7.95
C ASN A 792 8.62 -8.99 8.69
N GLN A 793 7.84 -9.92 8.15
CA GLN A 793 6.65 -10.43 8.84
C GLN A 793 7.01 -11.37 9.99
N ASP A 794 8.07 -12.19 9.85
CA ASP A 794 8.58 -13.04 10.92
C ASP A 794 9.48 -12.22 11.86
N GLN A 795 9.01 -12.01 13.08
CA GLN A 795 9.65 -11.12 14.07
C GLN A 795 9.93 -11.88 15.36
N GLU A 796 11.11 -11.66 15.95
CA GLU A 796 11.46 -12.27 17.22
C GLU A 796 10.46 -11.85 18.30
N LEU A 797 9.81 -12.83 18.94
CA LEU A 797 8.72 -12.60 19.91
C LEU A 797 9.16 -11.71 21.08
N ASP A 798 10.44 -11.75 21.48
CA ASP A 798 10.97 -10.98 22.59
C ASP A 798 11.24 -9.51 22.26
N LYS A 799 11.36 -9.17 20.99
CA LYS A 799 11.61 -7.79 20.53
C LYS A 799 10.35 -7.01 20.25
N VAL A 800 9.22 -7.69 20.00
CA VAL A 800 7.95 -7.03 19.63
C VAL A 800 7.39 -6.25 20.82
N ASP A 801 7.15 -4.95 20.63
CA ASP A 801 6.36 -4.16 21.59
C ASP A 801 4.87 -4.43 21.36
N TRP A 802 4.35 -5.46 22.02
CA TRP A 802 2.96 -5.93 21.90
C TRP A 802 1.93 -4.87 22.25
N LYS A 803 2.27 -3.94 23.15
CA LYS A 803 1.37 -2.85 23.52
C LYS A 803 1.21 -1.86 22.38
N VAL A 804 2.32 -1.39 21.82
CA VAL A 804 2.30 -0.45 20.70
C VAL A 804 1.72 -1.10 19.45
N LEU A 805 2.04 -2.38 19.18
CA LEU A 805 1.41 -3.13 18.08
C LEU A 805 -0.12 -3.13 18.20
N ASN A 806 -0.67 -3.47 19.37
CA ASN A 806 -2.12 -3.47 19.60
C ASN A 806 -2.74 -2.08 19.37
N GLU A 807 -2.09 -1.02 19.85
CA GLU A 807 -2.55 0.35 19.62
C GLU A 807 -2.55 0.74 18.14
N ARG A 808 -1.55 0.30 17.38
CA ARG A 808 -1.50 0.53 15.93
C ARG A 808 -2.58 -0.22 15.18
N LEU A 809 -2.86 -1.48 15.55
CA LEU A 809 -3.94 -2.28 14.95
C LEU A 809 -5.33 -1.67 15.18
N ARG A 810 -5.49 -0.85 16.22
CA ARG A 810 -6.78 -0.23 16.60
C ARG A 810 -6.93 1.23 16.13
N GLN A 811 -6.07 1.71 15.22
CA GLN A 811 -6.07 3.10 14.76
C GLN A 811 -7.41 3.57 14.14
N ASN A 812 -8.16 2.67 13.51
CA ASN A 812 -9.44 2.96 12.82
C ASN A 812 -10.64 2.23 13.46
N SER A 813 -10.50 1.70 14.68
CA SER A 813 -11.42 0.69 15.24
C SER A 813 -12.89 1.09 15.24
N LEU A 814 -13.23 2.36 15.52
CA LEU A 814 -14.62 2.83 15.50
C LEU A 814 -15.21 2.76 14.08
N GLY A 815 -14.48 3.30 13.08
CA GLY A 815 -14.91 3.28 11.69
C GLY A 815 -15.06 1.85 11.15
N GLU A 816 -14.13 0.96 11.51
CA GLU A 816 -14.17 -0.46 11.12
C GLU A 816 -15.39 -1.18 11.71
N LYS A 817 -15.71 -0.94 12.98
CA LYS A 817 -16.90 -1.53 13.62
C LYS A 817 -18.21 -1.03 12.99
N LEU A 818 -18.29 0.28 12.68
CA LEU A 818 -19.45 0.83 11.98
C LEU A 818 -19.57 0.23 10.57
N THR A 819 -18.46 0.13 9.83
CA THR A 819 -18.44 -0.48 8.50
C THR A 819 -18.80 -1.95 8.53
N ALA A 820 -18.40 -2.71 9.55
CA ALA A 820 -18.82 -4.10 9.71
C ALA A 820 -20.35 -4.22 9.86
N GLY A 821 -20.97 -3.34 10.64
CA GLY A 821 -22.44 -3.23 10.74
C GLY A 821 -23.08 -2.81 9.41
N TRP A 822 -22.48 -1.83 8.73
CA TRP A 822 -22.96 -1.33 7.44
C TRP A 822 -22.92 -2.40 6.35
N LEU A 823 -21.84 -3.16 6.26
CA LEU A 823 -21.74 -4.26 5.31
C LEU A 823 -22.79 -5.35 5.56
N LYS A 824 -23.07 -5.71 6.81
CA LYS A 824 -24.18 -6.63 7.12
C LYS A 824 -25.51 -6.12 6.59
N HIS A 825 -25.72 -4.81 6.58
CA HIS A 825 -26.91 -4.17 6.03
C HIS A 825 -26.93 -4.19 4.49
N CYS A 826 -25.78 -3.98 3.83
CA CYS A 826 -25.65 -3.95 2.36
C CYS A 826 -25.61 -5.33 1.69
N LEU A 827 -24.98 -6.33 2.32
CA LEU A 827 -24.71 -7.63 1.70
C LEU A 827 -25.94 -8.40 1.19
N PRO A 828 -27.13 -8.38 1.85
CA PRO A 828 -28.33 -9.05 1.32
C PRO A 828 -28.74 -8.51 -0.05
N GLU A 829 -28.76 -7.19 -0.24
CA GLU A 829 -29.07 -6.54 -1.53
C GLU A 829 -28.01 -6.85 -2.59
N ALA A 830 -26.73 -6.76 -2.21
CA ALA A 830 -25.63 -7.05 -3.11
C ALA A 830 -25.62 -8.51 -3.61
N ARG A 831 -25.98 -9.47 -2.76
CA ARG A 831 -26.14 -10.88 -3.16
C ARG A 831 -27.31 -11.06 -4.11
N ALA A 832 -28.46 -10.50 -3.78
CA ALA A 832 -29.63 -10.59 -4.66
C ALA A 832 -29.37 -10.01 -6.05
N SER A 833 -28.59 -8.94 -6.16
CA SER A 833 -28.23 -8.36 -7.48
C SER A 833 -27.28 -9.23 -8.30
N ARG A 834 -26.44 -10.05 -7.68
CA ARG A 834 -25.52 -10.99 -8.35
C ARG A 834 -26.17 -12.32 -8.77
N ASP A 835 -27.18 -12.76 -8.05
CA ASP A 835 -27.93 -13.98 -8.39
C ASP A 835 -28.82 -13.82 -9.65
N PHE A 836 -29.00 -12.59 -10.14
CA PHE A 836 -29.76 -12.25 -11.34
C PHE A 836 -28.91 -12.00 -12.60
N VAL A 837 -27.58 -12.07 -12.51
CA VAL A 837 -26.64 -11.94 -13.64
C VAL A 837 -25.97 -13.27 -13.91
#